data_58f226144d5a8e00e54d32f959a8ef92
#
_entry.id   58f226144d5a8e00e54d32f959a8ef92
#
_cell.length_a   1.000
_cell.length_b   1.000
_cell.length_c   1.000
_cell.angle_alpha   90.00
_cell.angle_beta   90.00
_cell.angle_gamma   90.00
#
_symmetry.space_group_name_H-M   'P 1'
#
loop_
_entity.id
_entity.type
_entity.pdbx_description
1 polymer ?
#
loop_
_entity_poly.entity_id
_entity_poly.type
_entity_poly.pdbx_seq_one_letter_code
_entity_poly.pdbx_strand_id
1 'polypeptide(L)'
;SGRFPYLIDNETILHFSENEKINTSVHKMYDFVANSVYSTGILPMTLYSINNNKGMEIGALNSGARRESPYLTHKLSNVGTDEIRIEKVFKEVGSFPSTVRYEGENISCSNYLPQVQQGFEEIYRIFVDNKSVISKMIKKYFNNCETRYIYRNTNIYVQLLETSHHPELLKNRYDFEMYFLRLYEYGDISNEFDSKMIHDEINQLKNDDVPIFYSDSSNNNISNGVKEYILSLEGESIVEKILNRIKIASTSNLVRQKRIINMSFMGTELFVKNIEPLKRKDFGRELFVKRLLSSRFEHDGEISWLAMLAMDKNYDISPMKYDLYSGTAGILLGINSLEIKELEELFSGVMKYTVNYIKDFSSDITYQNIGAFTGIYGYLYALCVLKESNKDIPLEIETCIFETIFRTKDIVSNLDNLDIIGGISGILGVLLKVNSTFKGNLDILNLTDKLMKLIVQRLLKIYAEEGGWISEDPGYAHGNYGVIVQLYKYSLSLSTDSNIRKMIIQCVQDYLRKEREELDHNRVLKIRKNAKYYSWCNGIVGIVKAKHYLLINGLSDKLLSEEVEYYSKDILTNGLNLDNSICHGNVGNLVILDSILPVQTNQFENAIHQESNQYLLEKMTYETDDWGVLTGEMGILMANYKAGRKCLNELLLLN
;
A
#
# COMPACT_ATOMS: atom_id res chain seq x y z
N SER A 1 -12.18 -29.65 9.82
CA SER A 1 -13.37 -28.82 9.56
C SER A 1 -13.42 -28.53 8.08
N GLY A 2 -14.34 -29.22 7.36
CA GLY A 2 -14.51 -29.03 5.91
C GLY A 2 -15.16 -27.68 5.60
N ARG A 3 -14.39 -26.61 5.67
CA ARG A 3 -14.79 -25.36 5.04
C ARG A 3 -14.63 -25.56 3.55
N PHE A 4 -15.74 -25.59 2.81
CA PHE A 4 -15.69 -25.28 1.40
C PHE A 4 -15.47 -23.75 1.29
N PRO A 5 -14.28 -23.27 0.94
CA PRO A 5 -13.99 -21.83 0.91
C PRO A 5 -14.91 -21.04 -0.04
N TYR A 6 -15.59 -21.76 -0.93
CA TYR A 6 -16.48 -21.18 -1.96
C TYR A 6 -17.92 -20.97 -1.50
N LEU A 7 -18.28 -21.48 -0.33
CA LEU A 7 -19.63 -21.37 0.23
C LEU A 7 -19.70 -20.40 1.40
N ILE A 8 -18.57 -19.80 1.77
CA ILE A 8 -18.53 -18.70 2.72
C ILE A 8 -18.93 -17.46 1.95
N ASP A 9 -20.04 -16.88 2.31
CA ASP A 9 -20.45 -15.61 1.81
C ASP A 9 -19.46 -14.54 2.30
N ASN A 10 -18.69 -13.97 1.37
CA ASN A 10 -17.78 -12.87 1.68
C ASN A 10 -18.51 -11.55 1.96
N GLU A 11 -19.82 -11.51 1.91
CA GLU A 11 -20.62 -10.34 2.28
C GLU A 11 -20.40 -9.94 3.75
N THR A 12 -20.00 -10.88 4.62
CA THR A 12 -19.59 -10.56 6.00
C THR A 12 -18.27 -9.79 6.11
N ILE A 13 -17.46 -9.76 5.07
CA ILE A 13 -16.24 -8.93 5.02
C ILE A 13 -16.56 -7.57 4.39
N LEU A 14 -17.65 -7.46 3.66
CA LEU A 14 -18.11 -6.27 2.95
C LEU A 14 -19.28 -5.56 3.66
N HIS A 15 -19.36 -5.59 4.97
CA HIS A 15 -20.16 -4.62 5.73
C HIS A 15 -19.57 -3.20 5.65
N PHE A 16 -19.15 -2.82 4.45
CA PHE A 16 -19.09 -1.42 4.08
C PHE A 16 -20.45 -1.05 3.51
N SER A 17 -21.29 -0.51 4.41
CA SER A 17 -22.57 0.18 4.13
C SER A 17 -23.36 -0.35 2.94
N GLU A 18 -24.40 -1.12 3.21
CA GLU A 18 -25.45 -1.50 2.26
C GLU A 18 -26.18 -0.31 1.62
N ASN A 19 -25.79 0.92 1.90
CA ASN A 19 -26.55 2.11 1.56
C ASN A 19 -26.27 2.71 0.19
N GLU A 20 -25.28 2.23 -0.57
CA GLU A 20 -25.18 2.52 -2.01
C GLU A 20 -24.33 1.43 -2.63
N LYS A 21 -24.88 0.62 -3.53
CA LYS A 21 -24.12 -0.18 -4.48
C LYS A 21 -23.30 0.77 -5.36
N ILE A 22 -22.19 1.23 -4.84
CA ILE A 22 -21.27 2.11 -5.56
C ILE A 22 -20.61 1.24 -6.63
N ASN A 23 -21.12 1.33 -7.85
CA ASN A 23 -20.68 0.57 -9.00
C ASN A 23 -19.38 1.17 -9.59
N THR A 24 -18.36 1.38 -8.77
CA THR A 24 -17.08 1.95 -9.19
C THR A 24 -16.07 0.87 -9.55
N SER A 25 -15.08 1.23 -10.36
CA SER A 25 -13.97 0.32 -10.70
C SER A 25 -13.21 -0.17 -9.49
N VAL A 26 -13.06 0.66 -8.47
CA VAL A 26 -12.40 0.30 -7.22
C VAL A 26 -13.14 -0.85 -6.54
N HIS A 27 -14.45 -0.74 -6.35
CA HIS A 27 -15.26 -1.79 -5.74
C HIS A 27 -15.21 -3.08 -6.56
N LYS A 28 -15.30 -3.00 -7.91
CA LYS A 28 -15.18 -4.18 -8.77
C LYS A 28 -13.81 -4.84 -8.71
N MET A 29 -12.75 -4.08 -8.50
CA MET A 29 -11.42 -4.65 -8.30
C MET A 29 -11.29 -5.32 -6.93
N TYR A 30 -11.86 -4.74 -5.87
CA TYR A 30 -11.95 -5.40 -4.55
C TYR A 30 -12.79 -6.68 -4.64
N ASP A 31 -13.95 -6.65 -5.29
CA ASP A 31 -14.77 -7.82 -5.54
C ASP A 31 -14.01 -8.89 -6.33
N PHE A 32 -13.24 -8.48 -7.33
CA PHE A 32 -12.42 -9.41 -8.09
C PHE A 32 -11.37 -10.09 -7.20
N VAL A 33 -10.65 -9.37 -6.35
CA VAL A 33 -9.67 -9.92 -5.41
C VAL A 33 -10.36 -10.82 -4.39
N ALA A 34 -11.45 -10.37 -3.79
CA ALA A 34 -12.25 -11.12 -2.82
C ALA A 34 -12.83 -12.43 -3.41
N ASN A 35 -13.12 -12.43 -4.70
CA ASN A 35 -13.64 -13.60 -5.43
C ASN A 35 -12.58 -14.35 -6.26
N SER A 36 -11.30 -14.05 -6.07
CA SER A 36 -10.19 -14.70 -6.78
C SER A 36 -9.62 -15.90 -6.02
N VAL A 37 -8.56 -16.49 -6.59
CA VAL A 37 -7.76 -17.53 -5.92
C VAL A 37 -7.13 -17.05 -4.60
N TYR A 38 -6.95 -15.74 -4.41
CA TYR A 38 -6.36 -15.16 -3.21
C TYR A 38 -7.19 -15.42 -1.96
N SER A 39 -8.51 -15.36 -2.07
CA SER A 39 -9.44 -15.54 -0.94
C SER A 39 -9.72 -17.01 -0.58
N THR A 40 -9.11 -17.98 -1.27
CA THR A 40 -9.36 -19.40 -1.03
C THR A 40 -8.76 -19.95 0.26
N GLY A 41 -7.85 -19.23 0.90
CA GLY A 41 -7.06 -19.70 2.04
C GLY A 41 -5.99 -20.74 1.67
N ILE A 42 -5.77 -20.99 0.37
CA ILE A 42 -4.73 -21.89 -0.14
C ILE A 42 -3.43 -21.12 -0.34
N LEU A 43 -3.50 -19.97 -1.01
CA LEU A 43 -2.34 -19.13 -1.29
C LEU A 43 -1.83 -18.43 -0.02
N PRO A 44 -0.54 -18.08 0.02
CA PRO A 44 -0.02 -17.22 1.07
C PRO A 44 -0.77 -15.89 1.09
N MET A 45 -1.24 -15.51 2.25
CA MET A 45 -1.82 -14.18 2.50
C MET A 45 -1.48 -13.74 3.91
N THR A 46 -1.51 -12.45 4.17
CA THR A 46 -1.18 -11.89 5.48
C THR A 46 -2.43 -11.43 6.21
N LEU A 47 -2.62 -11.91 7.44
CA LEU A 47 -3.67 -11.47 8.33
C LEU A 47 -3.12 -10.37 9.24
N TYR A 48 -3.75 -9.20 9.23
CA TYR A 48 -3.41 -8.06 10.06
C TYR A 48 -4.42 -7.89 11.20
N SER A 49 -4.00 -7.25 12.29
CA SER A 49 -4.91 -6.75 13.32
C SER A 49 -4.81 -5.24 13.44
N ILE A 50 -5.87 -4.61 13.95
CA ILE A 50 -5.94 -3.15 14.16
C ILE A 50 -4.78 -2.64 15.06
N ASN A 51 -4.29 -3.48 15.96
CA ASN A 51 -3.28 -3.11 16.95
C ASN A 51 -1.86 -3.59 16.60
N ASN A 52 -1.68 -4.26 15.47
CA ASN A 52 -0.37 -4.78 15.07
C ASN A 52 -0.25 -4.88 13.55
N ASN A 53 0.54 -3.99 12.97
CA ASN A 53 0.79 -3.95 11.54
C ASN A 53 1.77 -5.04 11.06
N LYS A 54 2.34 -5.86 11.97
CA LYS A 54 3.28 -6.92 11.56
C LYS A 54 2.62 -8.05 10.78
N GLY A 55 1.33 -8.26 11.00
CA GLY A 55 0.58 -9.31 10.34
C GLY A 55 1.10 -10.72 10.62
N MET A 56 0.34 -11.70 10.19
CA MET A 56 0.70 -13.11 10.27
C MET A 56 0.37 -13.78 8.93
N GLU A 57 1.36 -14.42 8.32
CA GLU A 57 1.13 -15.18 7.11
C GLU A 57 0.27 -16.41 7.42
N ILE A 58 -0.82 -16.53 6.67
CA ILE A 58 -1.75 -17.67 6.72
C ILE A 58 -1.88 -18.28 5.31
N GLY A 59 -2.57 -19.38 5.21
CA GLY A 59 -2.76 -20.11 3.95
C GLY A 59 -2.06 -21.46 3.99
N ALA A 60 -2.53 -22.39 3.17
CA ALA A 60 -1.98 -23.76 3.13
C ALA A 60 -0.59 -23.82 2.49
N LEU A 61 -0.32 -22.92 1.53
CA LEU A 61 0.96 -22.81 0.81
C LEU A 61 1.88 -21.73 1.39
N ASN A 62 1.81 -21.51 2.71
CA ASN A 62 2.65 -20.52 3.40
C ASN A 62 4.14 -20.92 3.40
N SER A 63 4.99 -19.99 3.85
CA SER A 63 6.44 -20.17 3.91
C SER A 63 6.93 -21.14 5.01
N GLY A 64 6.04 -21.52 5.94
CA GLY A 64 6.39 -22.31 7.12
C GLY A 64 7.21 -21.57 8.18
N ALA A 65 7.44 -20.27 8.03
CA ALA A 65 8.19 -19.46 8.97
C ALA A 65 7.44 -19.32 10.30
N ARG A 66 8.17 -19.34 11.42
CA ARG A 66 7.61 -19.00 12.73
C ARG A 66 7.33 -17.51 12.77
N ARG A 67 6.13 -17.14 13.21
CA ARG A 67 5.71 -15.73 13.34
C ARG A 67 4.97 -15.49 14.63
N GLU A 68 4.96 -14.25 15.06
CA GLU A 68 4.15 -13.81 16.19
C GLU A 68 2.70 -13.59 15.74
N SER A 69 1.75 -14.02 16.58
CA SER A 69 0.33 -13.69 16.36
C SER A 69 0.14 -12.18 16.37
N PRO A 70 -0.67 -11.61 15.43
CA PRO A 70 -1.02 -10.20 15.48
C PRO A 70 -1.88 -9.84 16.70
N TYR A 71 -2.41 -10.83 17.41
CA TYR A 71 -3.27 -10.65 18.58
C TYR A 71 -2.49 -10.87 19.88
N LEU A 72 -2.69 -9.95 20.83
CA LEU A 72 -2.16 -10.09 22.19
C LEU A 72 -2.90 -11.19 22.95
N THR A 73 -2.15 -12.06 23.61
CA THR A 73 -2.66 -13.06 24.54
C THR A 73 -2.18 -12.78 25.94
N HIS A 74 -2.89 -13.28 26.95
CA HIS A 74 -2.45 -13.18 28.32
C HIS A 74 -1.49 -14.34 28.65
N LYS A 75 -0.36 -14.01 29.25
CA LYS A 75 0.62 -14.97 29.76
C LYS A 75 0.86 -14.70 31.21
N LEU A 76 0.85 -15.77 32.01
CA LEU A 76 1.32 -15.73 33.39
C LEU A 76 2.84 -15.74 33.39
N SER A 77 3.44 -14.67 33.95
CA SER A 77 4.88 -14.53 34.14
C SER A 77 5.22 -14.70 35.62
N ASN A 78 6.42 -15.18 35.93
CA ASN A 78 6.92 -15.44 37.28
C ASN A 78 6.03 -16.38 38.07
N VAL A 79 5.49 -17.41 37.43
CA VAL A 79 4.64 -18.43 38.09
C VAL A 79 5.42 -19.12 39.20
N GLY A 80 4.81 -19.20 40.40
CA GLY A 80 5.42 -19.80 41.57
C GLY A 80 6.31 -18.85 42.39
N THR A 81 6.29 -17.55 42.10
CA THR A 81 6.96 -16.51 42.90
C THR A 81 5.96 -15.50 43.42
N ASP A 82 6.36 -14.67 44.40
CA ASP A 82 5.55 -13.56 44.92
C ASP A 82 5.35 -12.43 43.88
N GLU A 83 6.08 -12.47 42.75
CA GLU A 83 6.01 -11.53 41.66
C GLU A 83 5.15 -12.03 40.47
N ILE A 84 4.27 -13.02 40.72
CA ILE A 84 3.36 -13.52 39.68
C ILE A 84 2.52 -12.39 39.10
N ARG A 85 2.50 -12.29 37.77
CA ARG A 85 1.72 -11.27 37.06
C ARG A 85 1.18 -11.80 35.75
N ILE A 86 0.12 -11.14 35.26
CA ILE A 86 -0.45 -11.37 33.94
C ILE A 86 0.14 -10.33 32.99
N GLU A 87 0.85 -10.79 31.97
CA GLU A 87 1.42 -9.94 30.91
C GLU A 87 0.65 -10.14 29.60
N LYS A 88 0.47 -9.06 28.86
CA LYS A 88 -0.02 -9.13 27.48
C LYS A 88 1.18 -9.32 26.55
N VAL A 89 1.23 -10.44 25.86
CA VAL A 89 2.33 -10.80 24.96
C VAL A 89 1.79 -11.24 23.62
N PHE A 90 2.56 -11.00 22.54
CA PHE A 90 2.30 -11.67 21.27
C PHE A 90 2.72 -13.14 21.39
N LYS A 91 1.83 -14.04 21.02
CA LYS A 91 2.12 -15.47 21.07
C LYS A 91 2.89 -15.87 19.80
N GLU A 92 4.01 -16.54 19.96
CA GLU A 92 4.65 -17.21 18.84
C GLU A 92 3.71 -18.28 18.28
N VAL A 93 3.43 -18.20 16.99
CA VAL A 93 2.65 -19.19 16.27
C VAL A 93 3.64 -20.07 15.51
N GLY A 94 3.66 -21.35 15.88
CA GLY A 94 4.39 -22.36 15.13
C GLY A 94 3.78 -22.63 13.75
N SER A 95 4.27 -23.62 13.04
CA SER A 95 3.69 -24.04 11.77
C SER A 95 2.21 -24.40 11.93
N PHE A 96 1.37 -23.89 11.03
CA PHE A 96 -0.04 -24.30 10.99
C PHE A 96 -0.17 -25.78 10.61
N PRO A 97 -1.21 -26.47 11.11
CA PRO A 97 -1.50 -27.86 10.69
C PRO A 97 -1.68 -28.02 9.18
N SER A 98 -2.06 -26.93 8.48
CA SER A 98 -2.26 -26.88 7.02
C SER A 98 -0.96 -26.66 6.21
N THR A 99 0.17 -26.39 6.86
CA THR A 99 1.47 -26.22 6.16
C THR A 99 1.87 -27.52 5.47
N VAL A 100 2.31 -27.44 4.23
CA VAL A 100 2.78 -28.61 3.46
C VAL A 100 4.04 -29.18 4.11
N ARG A 101 4.07 -30.48 4.30
CA ARG A 101 5.20 -31.21 4.88
C ARG A 101 5.62 -32.38 4.01
N TYR A 102 6.91 -32.63 3.98
CA TYR A 102 7.50 -33.81 3.37
C TYR A 102 8.46 -34.43 4.37
N GLU A 103 8.31 -35.73 4.65
CA GLU A 103 9.11 -36.48 5.64
C GLU A 103 9.16 -35.80 7.04
N GLY A 104 8.07 -35.12 7.42
CA GLY A 104 7.96 -34.42 8.69
C GLY A 104 8.47 -32.97 8.72
N GLU A 105 9.22 -32.55 7.69
CA GLU A 105 9.75 -31.20 7.55
C GLU A 105 8.78 -30.27 6.80
N ASN A 106 8.72 -29.01 7.21
CA ASN A 106 7.93 -27.99 6.49
C ASN A 106 8.60 -27.67 5.14
N ILE A 107 7.82 -27.68 4.08
CA ILE A 107 8.30 -27.30 2.73
C ILE A 107 7.90 -25.89 2.41
N SER A 108 8.86 -25.07 1.94
CA SER A 108 8.57 -23.80 1.33
C SER A 108 7.94 -24.00 -0.04
N CYS A 109 6.64 -23.69 -0.15
CA CYS A 109 5.91 -23.86 -1.40
C CYS A 109 6.33 -22.88 -2.50
N SER A 110 7.04 -21.80 -2.17
CA SER A 110 7.58 -20.85 -3.15
C SER A 110 8.53 -21.51 -4.15
N ASN A 111 9.26 -22.57 -3.75
CA ASN A 111 10.14 -23.34 -4.63
C ASN A 111 9.38 -24.13 -5.72
N TYR A 112 8.07 -24.26 -5.57
CA TYR A 112 7.19 -25.04 -6.44
C TYR A 112 6.15 -24.17 -7.17
N LEU A 113 6.36 -22.86 -7.21
CA LEU A 113 5.42 -21.94 -7.87
C LEU A 113 5.10 -22.31 -9.33
N PRO A 114 6.07 -22.72 -10.18
CA PRO A 114 5.78 -23.15 -11.55
C PRO A 114 4.79 -24.35 -11.58
N GLN A 115 4.95 -25.32 -10.68
CA GLN A 115 4.08 -26.49 -10.60
C GLN A 115 2.67 -26.13 -10.08
N VAL A 116 2.59 -25.21 -9.12
CA VAL A 116 1.32 -24.67 -8.63
C VAL A 116 0.57 -23.97 -9.76
N GLN A 117 1.26 -23.16 -10.55
CA GLN A 117 0.67 -22.48 -11.70
C GLN A 117 0.21 -23.43 -12.78
N GLN A 118 1.03 -24.42 -13.11
CA GLN A 118 0.71 -25.42 -14.13
C GLN A 118 -0.54 -26.21 -13.72
N GLY A 119 -0.59 -26.72 -12.50
CA GLY A 119 -1.74 -27.48 -12.01
C GLY A 119 -3.01 -26.63 -11.96
N PHE A 120 -2.91 -25.37 -11.54
CA PHE A 120 -4.03 -24.43 -11.57
C PHE A 120 -4.52 -24.20 -13.01
N GLU A 121 -3.61 -23.95 -13.96
CA GLU A 121 -3.96 -23.72 -15.36
C GLU A 121 -4.64 -24.93 -15.99
N GLU A 122 -4.13 -26.13 -15.78
CA GLU A 122 -4.72 -27.38 -16.31
C GLU A 122 -6.16 -27.55 -15.84
N ILE A 123 -6.40 -27.42 -14.53
CA ILE A 123 -7.77 -27.54 -13.99
C ILE A 123 -8.66 -26.38 -14.46
N TYR A 124 -8.15 -25.16 -14.49
CA TYR A 124 -8.92 -24.00 -14.95
C TYR A 124 -9.36 -24.15 -16.41
N ARG A 125 -8.51 -24.66 -17.30
CA ARG A 125 -8.85 -24.95 -18.70
C ARG A 125 -9.94 -25.99 -18.81
N ILE A 126 -9.94 -27.03 -17.98
CA ILE A 126 -11.03 -28.01 -17.92
C ILE A 126 -12.37 -27.30 -17.64
N PHE A 127 -12.40 -26.35 -16.72
CA PHE A 127 -13.61 -25.56 -16.44
C PHE A 127 -14.02 -24.70 -17.63
N VAL A 128 -13.08 -24.01 -18.28
CA VAL A 128 -13.37 -23.17 -19.45
C VAL A 128 -13.93 -23.98 -20.61
N ASP A 129 -13.33 -25.14 -20.89
CA ASP A 129 -13.72 -25.99 -22.03
C ASP A 129 -15.01 -26.75 -21.80
N ASN A 130 -15.38 -27.00 -20.54
CA ASN A 130 -16.53 -27.84 -20.18
C ASN A 130 -17.63 -27.13 -19.40
N LYS A 131 -17.76 -25.80 -19.52
CA LYS A 131 -18.71 -24.96 -18.73
C LYS A 131 -20.12 -25.55 -18.66
N SER A 132 -20.66 -25.97 -19.80
CA SER A 132 -22.03 -26.50 -19.89
C SER A 132 -22.21 -27.80 -19.08
N VAL A 133 -21.24 -28.70 -19.18
CA VAL A 133 -21.28 -29.99 -18.47
C VAL A 133 -21.14 -29.77 -16.98
N ILE A 134 -20.15 -28.97 -16.58
CA ILE A 134 -19.88 -28.66 -15.16
C ILE A 134 -21.07 -27.93 -14.54
N SER A 135 -21.66 -26.95 -15.24
CA SER A 135 -22.86 -26.25 -14.75
C SER A 135 -24.03 -27.18 -14.50
N LYS A 136 -24.23 -28.17 -15.38
CA LYS A 136 -25.26 -29.22 -15.19
C LYS A 136 -24.95 -30.10 -13.98
N MET A 137 -23.67 -30.45 -13.77
CA MET A 137 -23.25 -31.25 -12.62
C MET A 137 -23.46 -30.46 -11.31
N ILE A 138 -23.08 -29.17 -11.27
CA ILE A 138 -23.31 -28.32 -10.10
C ILE A 138 -24.79 -28.28 -9.75
N LYS A 139 -25.65 -27.96 -10.72
CA LYS A 139 -27.10 -27.96 -10.49
C LYS A 139 -27.63 -29.30 -10.02
N LYS A 140 -27.08 -30.41 -10.53
CA LYS A 140 -27.56 -31.76 -10.17
C LYS A 140 -27.16 -32.16 -8.74
N TYR A 141 -25.95 -31.87 -8.35
CA TYR A 141 -25.38 -32.42 -7.12
C TYR A 141 -25.33 -31.43 -5.94
N PHE A 142 -25.39 -30.14 -6.20
CA PHE A 142 -25.27 -29.11 -5.17
C PHE A 142 -26.52 -28.25 -5.00
N ASN A 143 -27.58 -28.54 -5.73
CA ASN A 143 -28.87 -27.88 -5.51
C ASN A 143 -29.51 -28.44 -4.23
N ASN A 144 -30.11 -27.59 -3.44
CA ASN A 144 -30.73 -27.91 -2.13
C ASN A 144 -29.73 -28.57 -1.12
N CYS A 145 -28.45 -28.22 -1.23
CA CYS A 145 -27.47 -28.62 -0.23
C CYS A 145 -27.46 -27.63 0.92
N GLU A 146 -27.48 -28.19 2.12
CA GLU A 146 -27.30 -27.38 3.32
C GLU A 146 -25.82 -27.07 3.53
N THR A 147 -25.52 -25.81 3.80
CA THR A 147 -24.18 -25.32 4.10
C THR A 147 -24.19 -24.54 5.40
N ARG A 148 -23.09 -24.55 6.13
CA ARG A 148 -22.97 -23.74 7.33
C ARG A 148 -22.84 -22.27 6.95
N TYR A 149 -23.70 -21.45 7.51
CA TYR A 149 -23.63 -20.00 7.41
C TYR A 149 -22.89 -19.45 8.64
N ILE A 150 -21.83 -18.65 8.44
CA ILE A 150 -21.05 -18.06 9.53
C ILE A 150 -21.41 -16.58 9.60
N TYR A 151 -22.29 -16.23 10.52
CA TYR A 151 -22.68 -14.85 10.76
C TYR A 151 -21.61 -14.10 11.54
N ARG A 152 -21.03 -14.74 12.56
CA ARG A 152 -20.00 -14.14 13.43
C ARG A 152 -18.84 -15.12 13.69
N ASN A 153 -17.66 -14.60 13.98
CA ASN A 153 -16.52 -15.43 14.31
C ASN A 153 -16.81 -16.30 15.55
N THR A 154 -16.63 -17.60 15.43
CA THR A 154 -16.91 -18.57 16.51
C THR A 154 -16.16 -18.25 17.81
N ASN A 155 -14.96 -17.63 17.75
CA ASN A 155 -14.21 -17.23 18.94
C ASN A 155 -14.95 -16.20 19.78
N ILE A 156 -15.79 -15.37 19.18
CA ILE A 156 -16.61 -14.39 19.91
C ILE A 156 -17.64 -15.11 20.77
N TYR A 157 -18.29 -16.14 20.22
CA TYR A 157 -19.25 -16.94 20.97
C TYR A 157 -18.59 -17.69 22.13
N VAL A 158 -17.39 -18.26 21.89
CA VAL A 158 -16.61 -18.93 22.96
C VAL A 158 -16.29 -17.96 24.09
N GLN A 159 -15.80 -16.75 23.76
CA GLN A 159 -15.50 -15.73 24.77
C GLN A 159 -16.76 -15.27 25.53
N LEU A 160 -17.89 -15.15 24.86
CA LEU A 160 -19.16 -14.80 25.50
C LEU A 160 -19.62 -15.90 26.46
N LEU A 161 -19.55 -17.16 26.05
CA LEU A 161 -19.90 -18.30 26.90
C LEU A 161 -18.95 -18.42 28.09
N GLU A 162 -17.62 -18.36 27.89
CA GLU A 162 -16.66 -18.37 28.96
C GLU A 162 -16.90 -17.25 29.98
N THR A 163 -17.17 -16.04 29.50
CA THR A 163 -17.44 -14.89 30.37
C THR A 163 -18.80 -15.00 31.06
N SER A 164 -19.83 -15.56 30.41
CA SER A 164 -21.15 -15.73 31.02
C SER A 164 -21.14 -16.65 32.24
N HIS A 165 -20.17 -17.56 32.34
CA HIS A 165 -19.96 -18.43 33.50
C HIS A 165 -19.22 -17.75 34.65
N HIS A 166 -18.95 -16.44 34.58
CA HIS A 166 -18.39 -15.70 35.72
C HIS A 166 -19.36 -15.77 36.93
N PRO A 167 -18.87 -16.02 38.16
CA PRO A 167 -19.71 -16.15 39.35
C PRO A 167 -20.69 -15.02 39.58
N GLU A 168 -20.32 -13.78 39.22
CA GLU A 168 -21.23 -12.63 39.37
C GLU A 168 -22.45 -12.68 38.43
N LEU A 169 -22.29 -13.20 37.24
CA LEU A 169 -23.37 -13.37 36.26
C LEU A 169 -24.26 -14.58 36.57
N LEU A 170 -23.68 -15.59 37.25
CA LEU A 170 -24.42 -16.79 37.65
C LEU A 170 -25.23 -16.60 38.93
N LYS A 171 -25.13 -15.46 39.62
CA LYS A 171 -25.91 -15.18 40.86
C LYS A 171 -27.42 -15.16 40.62
N ASN A 172 -27.84 -14.68 39.47
CA ASN A 172 -29.23 -14.72 39.08
C ASN A 172 -29.38 -14.86 37.57
N ARG A 173 -30.51 -15.45 37.17
CA ARG A 173 -30.78 -15.71 35.76
C ARG A 173 -30.91 -14.42 34.92
N TYR A 174 -31.38 -13.34 35.51
CA TYR A 174 -31.58 -12.09 34.84
C TYR A 174 -30.24 -11.48 34.37
N ASP A 175 -29.22 -11.44 35.25
CA ASP A 175 -27.90 -10.92 34.91
C ASP A 175 -27.22 -11.77 33.83
N PHE A 176 -27.36 -13.11 33.93
CA PHE A 176 -26.88 -14.03 32.90
C PHE A 176 -27.52 -13.76 31.54
N GLU A 177 -28.83 -13.63 31.46
CA GLU A 177 -29.52 -13.37 30.18
C GLU A 177 -29.25 -11.98 29.63
N MET A 178 -29.17 -10.95 30.48
CA MET A 178 -28.87 -9.58 30.09
C MET A 178 -27.47 -9.43 29.53
N TYR A 179 -26.52 -10.28 29.97
CA TYR A 179 -25.15 -10.24 29.47
C TYR A 179 -25.06 -10.43 27.95
N PHE A 180 -25.89 -11.30 27.37
CA PHE A 180 -25.87 -11.56 25.93
C PHE A 180 -26.51 -10.45 25.09
N LEU A 181 -27.26 -9.53 25.69
CA LEU A 181 -27.80 -8.36 24.95
C LEU A 181 -26.72 -7.45 24.42
N ARG A 182 -25.48 -7.59 24.89
CA ARG A 182 -24.31 -6.90 24.33
C ARG A 182 -24.10 -7.18 22.85
N LEU A 183 -24.62 -8.27 22.32
CA LEU A 183 -24.54 -8.59 20.89
C LEU A 183 -25.24 -7.53 20.03
N TYR A 184 -26.26 -6.84 20.57
CA TYR A 184 -26.91 -5.73 19.88
C TYR A 184 -26.03 -4.48 19.71
N GLU A 185 -24.92 -4.37 20.48
CA GLU A 185 -23.94 -3.30 20.30
C GLU A 185 -23.07 -3.52 19.03
N TYR A 186 -23.07 -4.73 18.49
CA TYR A 186 -22.24 -5.15 17.35
C TYR A 186 -23.04 -5.38 16.06
N GLY A 187 -24.30 -4.95 16.00
CA GLY A 187 -25.16 -5.06 14.83
C GLY A 187 -26.04 -3.84 14.65
N ASP A 188 -26.55 -3.66 13.44
CA ASP A 188 -27.52 -2.59 13.17
C ASP A 188 -28.93 -3.06 13.51
N ILE A 189 -29.43 -2.65 14.69
CA ILE A 189 -30.79 -3.01 15.16
C ILE A 189 -31.89 -2.49 14.22
N SER A 190 -31.61 -1.46 13.44
CA SER A 190 -32.56 -0.93 12.45
C SER A 190 -32.69 -1.86 11.22
N ASN A 191 -31.75 -2.74 11.02
CA ASN A 191 -31.76 -3.75 9.97
C ASN A 191 -32.49 -5.02 10.47
N GLU A 192 -33.54 -5.42 9.77
CA GLU A 192 -34.34 -6.61 10.11
C GLU A 192 -33.50 -7.90 10.09
N PHE A 193 -32.52 -7.98 9.20
CA PHE A 193 -31.59 -9.12 9.10
C PHE A 193 -30.78 -9.25 10.39
N ASP A 194 -30.04 -8.21 10.79
CA ASP A 194 -29.21 -8.24 12.01
C ASP A 194 -30.04 -8.49 13.26
N SER A 195 -31.21 -7.83 13.36
CA SER A 195 -32.09 -7.99 14.51
C SER A 195 -32.54 -9.44 14.70
N LYS A 196 -32.95 -10.14 13.62
CA LYS A 196 -33.35 -11.54 13.70
C LYS A 196 -32.20 -12.49 13.99
N MET A 197 -31.04 -12.27 13.34
CA MET A 197 -29.84 -13.09 13.56
C MET A 197 -29.35 -12.96 15.00
N ILE A 198 -29.23 -11.74 15.54
CA ILE A 198 -28.78 -11.50 16.92
C ILE A 198 -29.77 -12.09 17.92
N HIS A 199 -31.06 -11.99 17.65
CA HIS A 199 -32.07 -12.59 18.54
C HIS A 199 -31.87 -14.11 18.66
N ASP A 200 -31.62 -14.77 17.54
CA ASP A 200 -31.40 -16.23 17.54
C ASP A 200 -30.01 -16.60 18.13
N GLU A 201 -28.96 -15.80 17.87
CA GLU A 201 -27.67 -15.95 18.57
C GLU A 201 -27.84 -15.97 20.08
N ILE A 202 -28.57 -15.00 20.62
CA ILE A 202 -28.84 -14.86 22.04
C ILE A 202 -29.60 -16.08 22.57
N ASN A 203 -30.59 -16.60 21.82
CA ASN A 203 -31.37 -17.77 22.24
C ASN A 203 -30.49 -19.03 22.31
N GLN A 204 -29.57 -19.23 21.34
CA GLN A 204 -28.64 -20.35 21.36
C GLN A 204 -27.63 -20.21 22.51
N LEU A 205 -27.05 -19.02 22.72
CA LEU A 205 -26.11 -18.77 23.81
C LEU A 205 -26.72 -18.94 25.20
N LYS A 206 -28.00 -18.58 25.41
CA LYS A 206 -28.72 -18.79 26.67
C LYS A 206 -28.90 -20.27 27.02
N ASN A 207 -28.78 -21.16 26.05
CA ASN A 207 -28.82 -22.59 26.20
C ASN A 207 -27.41 -23.23 26.24
N ASP A 208 -26.36 -22.42 26.46
CA ASP A 208 -24.97 -22.85 26.45
C ASP A 208 -24.48 -23.45 25.11
N ASP A 209 -25.18 -23.14 24.01
CA ASP A 209 -24.79 -23.59 22.69
C ASP A 209 -23.97 -22.50 21.95
N VAL A 210 -23.00 -22.93 21.19
CA VAL A 210 -22.30 -22.06 20.22
C VAL A 210 -23.23 -21.82 19.04
N PRO A 211 -23.66 -20.57 18.76
CA PRO A 211 -24.58 -20.28 17.67
C PRO A 211 -24.15 -20.88 16.34
N ILE A 212 -25.06 -21.60 15.70
CA ILE A 212 -24.85 -22.21 14.40
C ILE A 212 -26.03 -21.93 13.48
N PHE A 213 -25.70 -21.55 12.26
CA PHE A 213 -26.67 -21.25 11.21
C PHE A 213 -26.38 -22.06 9.96
N TYR A 214 -27.40 -22.32 9.20
CA TYR A 214 -27.32 -23.05 7.94
C TYR A 214 -27.98 -22.23 6.82
N SER A 215 -27.38 -22.29 5.64
CA SER A 215 -27.94 -21.72 4.42
C SER A 215 -28.26 -22.82 3.41
N ASP A 216 -29.37 -22.73 2.74
CA ASP A 216 -29.66 -23.56 1.59
C ASP A 216 -28.96 -23.02 0.35
N SER A 217 -28.29 -23.88 -0.38
CA SER A 217 -27.47 -23.51 -1.53
C SER A 217 -28.25 -22.96 -2.74
N SER A 218 -29.56 -23.21 -2.78
CA SER A 218 -30.42 -22.89 -3.95
C SER A 218 -31.34 -21.71 -3.75
N ASN A 219 -31.64 -21.31 -2.48
CA ASN A 219 -32.69 -20.34 -2.21
C ASN A 219 -32.33 -19.29 -1.14
N ASN A 220 -31.09 -19.30 -0.64
CA ASN A 220 -30.60 -18.37 0.37
C ASN A 220 -31.36 -18.38 1.72
N ASN A 221 -32.17 -19.38 2.00
CA ASN A 221 -32.84 -19.48 3.29
C ASN A 221 -31.84 -19.76 4.40
N ILE A 222 -31.93 -18.99 5.47
CA ILE A 222 -31.12 -19.21 6.69
C ILE A 222 -31.99 -19.88 7.73
N SER A 223 -31.46 -20.93 8.35
CA SER A 223 -32.04 -21.63 9.48
C SER A 223 -31.04 -21.71 10.66
N ASN A 224 -31.57 -21.83 11.87
CA ASN A 224 -30.79 -21.99 13.09
C ASN A 224 -30.32 -23.43 13.32
N GLY A 225 -29.66 -23.67 14.45
CA GLY A 225 -29.13 -24.97 14.85
C GLY A 225 -30.18 -26.08 14.93
N VAL A 226 -31.43 -25.78 15.21
CA VAL A 226 -32.56 -26.72 15.29
C VAL A 226 -33.37 -26.78 13.97
N LYS A 227 -32.84 -26.15 12.90
CA LYS A 227 -33.44 -26.14 11.54
C LYS A 227 -34.73 -25.31 11.42
N GLU A 228 -34.98 -24.41 12.34
CA GLU A 228 -36.03 -23.42 12.18
C GLU A 228 -35.61 -22.32 11.24
N TYR A 229 -36.52 -21.95 10.32
CA TYR A 229 -36.29 -20.86 9.39
C TYR A 229 -36.23 -19.50 10.12
N ILE A 230 -35.23 -18.70 9.82
CA ILE A 230 -35.07 -17.37 10.37
C ILE A 230 -35.48 -16.32 9.33
N LEU A 231 -34.82 -16.36 8.17
CA LEU A 231 -35.01 -15.38 7.07
C LEU A 231 -34.41 -15.91 5.76
N SER A 232 -34.62 -15.18 4.67
CA SER A 232 -33.93 -15.39 3.41
C SER A 232 -33.00 -14.21 3.12
N LEU A 233 -31.77 -14.49 2.69
CA LEU A 233 -30.85 -13.48 2.22
C LEU A 233 -31.32 -12.93 0.87
N GLU A 234 -31.16 -11.64 0.66
CA GLU A 234 -31.33 -11.02 -0.65
C GLU A 234 -30.17 -11.37 -1.59
N GLY A 235 -30.42 -11.40 -2.88
CA GLY A 235 -29.40 -11.62 -3.92
C GLY A 235 -29.30 -13.04 -4.45
N GLU A 236 -28.18 -13.33 -5.11
CA GLU A 236 -27.95 -14.61 -5.78
C GLU A 236 -27.67 -15.72 -4.76
N SER A 237 -28.28 -16.89 -5.00
CA SER A 237 -27.99 -18.10 -4.24
C SER A 237 -26.53 -18.58 -4.43
N ILE A 238 -26.05 -19.43 -3.54
CA ILE A 238 -24.69 -20.00 -3.61
C ILE A 238 -24.48 -20.72 -4.95
N VAL A 239 -25.46 -21.49 -5.39
CA VAL A 239 -25.39 -22.19 -6.69
C VAL A 239 -25.33 -21.19 -7.84
N GLU A 240 -26.13 -20.12 -7.81
CA GLU A 240 -26.09 -19.07 -8.84
C GLU A 240 -24.73 -18.34 -8.85
N LYS A 241 -24.19 -17.97 -7.71
CA LYS A 241 -22.84 -17.39 -7.59
C LYS A 241 -21.76 -18.30 -8.23
N ILE A 242 -21.81 -19.62 -7.96
CA ILE A 242 -20.88 -20.59 -8.56
C ILE A 242 -21.07 -20.65 -10.08
N LEU A 243 -22.31 -20.71 -10.55
CA LEU A 243 -22.60 -20.76 -11.98
C LEU A 243 -22.16 -19.50 -12.72
N ASN A 244 -22.32 -18.34 -12.11
CA ASN A 244 -21.83 -17.07 -12.65
C ASN A 244 -20.29 -17.03 -12.71
N ARG A 245 -19.59 -17.53 -11.70
CA ARG A 245 -18.12 -17.70 -11.75
C ARG A 245 -17.68 -18.61 -12.91
N ILE A 246 -18.35 -19.74 -13.11
CA ILE A 246 -18.07 -20.64 -14.25
C ILE A 246 -18.34 -19.92 -15.58
N LYS A 247 -19.42 -19.13 -15.68
CA LYS A 247 -19.78 -18.37 -16.87
C LYS A 247 -18.69 -17.35 -17.26
N ILE A 248 -18.18 -16.59 -16.31
CA ILE A 248 -17.13 -15.56 -16.53
C ILE A 248 -15.73 -16.15 -16.70
N ALA A 249 -15.51 -17.41 -16.36
CA ALA A 249 -14.21 -18.06 -16.55
C ALA A 249 -13.78 -17.96 -18.03
N SER A 250 -12.55 -17.54 -18.28
CA SER A 250 -12.01 -17.28 -19.62
C SER A 250 -10.50 -17.31 -19.60
N THR A 251 -9.87 -17.33 -20.76
CA THR A 251 -8.42 -17.25 -20.87
C THR A 251 -7.86 -15.95 -20.28
N SER A 252 -8.56 -14.83 -20.47
CA SER A 252 -8.16 -13.56 -19.87
C SER A 252 -8.28 -13.56 -18.34
N ASN A 253 -9.33 -14.19 -17.81
CA ASN A 253 -9.46 -14.37 -16.36
C ASN A 253 -8.37 -15.31 -15.81
N LEU A 254 -8.04 -16.40 -16.53
CA LEU A 254 -6.93 -17.29 -16.16
C LEU A 254 -5.61 -16.53 -16.01
N VAL A 255 -5.28 -15.66 -16.96
CA VAL A 255 -4.07 -14.83 -16.87
C VAL A 255 -4.07 -13.96 -15.62
N ARG A 256 -5.21 -13.32 -15.29
CA ARG A 256 -5.35 -12.52 -14.08
C ARG A 256 -5.20 -13.34 -12.80
N GLN A 257 -5.80 -14.54 -12.74
CA GLN A 257 -5.69 -15.44 -11.60
C GLN A 257 -4.24 -15.93 -11.40
N LYS A 258 -3.53 -16.26 -12.48
CA LYS A 258 -2.10 -16.63 -12.41
C LYS A 258 -1.23 -15.50 -11.88
N ARG A 259 -1.51 -14.25 -12.26
CA ARG A 259 -0.83 -13.08 -11.69
C ARG A 259 -1.05 -12.95 -10.20
N ILE A 260 -2.28 -13.15 -9.73
CA ILE A 260 -2.58 -13.15 -8.29
C ILE A 260 -1.80 -14.25 -7.57
N ILE A 261 -1.71 -15.45 -8.15
CA ILE A 261 -0.89 -16.53 -7.59
C ILE A 261 0.56 -16.05 -7.43
N ASN A 262 1.15 -15.47 -8.47
CA ASN A 262 2.54 -14.96 -8.40
C ASN A 262 2.70 -13.88 -7.33
N MET A 263 1.81 -12.89 -7.32
CA MET A 263 1.84 -11.80 -6.34
C MET A 263 1.73 -12.33 -4.90
N SER A 264 0.89 -13.32 -4.64
CA SER A 264 0.76 -13.93 -3.32
C SER A 264 2.07 -14.57 -2.82
N PHE A 265 2.79 -15.26 -3.69
CA PHE A 265 4.06 -15.88 -3.31
C PHE A 265 5.19 -14.87 -3.12
N MET A 266 5.17 -13.75 -3.82
CA MET A 266 6.19 -12.70 -3.67
C MET A 266 6.13 -11.98 -2.33
N GLY A 267 4.97 -11.92 -1.69
CA GLY A 267 4.82 -11.41 -0.33
C GLY A 267 5.52 -12.24 0.73
N THR A 268 6.12 -13.39 0.37
CA THR A 268 6.83 -14.26 1.31
C THR A 268 8.32 -13.96 1.32
N GLU A 269 8.94 -13.86 2.53
CA GLU A 269 10.37 -13.51 2.70
C GLU A 269 11.36 -14.45 1.96
N LEU A 270 10.93 -15.65 1.59
CA LEU A 270 11.79 -16.68 1.01
C LEU A 270 11.89 -16.61 -0.52
N PHE A 271 11.02 -15.86 -1.18
CA PHE A 271 10.93 -15.83 -2.63
C PHE A 271 12.14 -15.17 -3.30
N VAL A 272 12.75 -14.19 -2.65
CA VAL A 272 13.82 -13.34 -3.25
C VAL A 272 15.15 -14.06 -3.46
N LYS A 273 15.38 -15.23 -2.87
CA LYS A 273 16.73 -15.80 -2.77
C LYS A 273 17.10 -16.92 -3.76
N ASN A 274 16.17 -17.55 -4.49
CA ASN A 274 16.44 -18.86 -5.10
C ASN A 274 16.15 -18.99 -6.60
N ILE A 275 15.98 -17.92 -7.37
CA ILE A 275 15.60 -18.07 -8.78
C ILE A 275 16.67 -17.48 -9.70
N GLU A 276 17.22 -18.32 -10.59
CA GLU A 276 18.17 -17.87 -11.62
C GLU A 276 17.45 -17.07 -12.72
N PRO A 277 17.90 -15.86 -13.06
CA PRO A 277 17.29 -15.04 -14.11
C PRO A 277 17.46 -15.66 -15.50
N LEU A 278 16.38 -15.68 -16.27
CA LEU A 278 16.41 -16.10 -17.68
C LEU A 278 17.27 -15.13 -18.50
N LYS A 279 18.33 -15.64 -19.13
CA LYS A 279 19.21 -14.87 -20.02
C LYS A 279 18.50 -14.55 -21.35
N ARG A 280 17.80 -13.42 -21.46
CA ARG A 280 17.34 -12.86 -22.73
C ARG A 280 17.97 -11.50 -22.98
N LYS A 281 18.45 -11.27 -24.20
CA LYS A 281 19.28 -10.10 -24.53
C LYS A 281 18.53 -8.82 -24.91
N ASP A 282 17.26 -8.86 -25.28
CA ASP A 282 16.53 -7.69 -25.74
C ASP A 282 15.20 -7.55 -24.99
N PHE A 283 15.21 -6.67 -24.01
CA PHE A 283 14.01 -6.20 -23.32
C PHE A 283 13.67 -4.80 -23.77
N GLY A 284 12.68 -4.71 -24.64
CA GLY A 284 12.25 -3.45 -25.17
C GLY A 284 11.03 -2.86 -24.44
N ARG A 285 10.90 -1.56 -24.56
CA ARG A 285 9.73 -0.74 -24.28
C ARG A 285 8.39 -1.44 -24.63
N GLU A 286 8.33 -2.09 -25.80
CA GLU A 286 7.13 -2.77 -26.29
C GLU A 286 6.58 -3.83 -25.35
N LEU A 287 7.46 -4.57 -24.70
CA LEU A 287 7.06 -5.63 -23.80
C LEU A 287 6.53 -5.09 -22.47
N PHE A 288 7.14 -4.02 -21.94
CA PHE A 288 6.61 -3.30 -20.78
C PHE A 288 5.20 -2.79 -21.07
N VAL A 289 5.03 -2.05 -22.18
CA VAL A 289 3.73 -1.49 -22.60
C VAL A 289 2.71 -2.61 -22.77
N LYS A 290 3.07 -3.72 -23.42
CA LYS A 290 2.19 -4.88 -23.59
C LYS A 290 1.76 -5.49 -22.25
N ARG A 291 2.67 -5.61 -21.28
CA ARG A 291 2.34 -6.11 -19.94
C ARG A 291 1.40 -5.14 -19.22
N LEU A 292 1.72 -3.86 -19.18
CA LEU A 292 0.88 -2.84 -18.56
C LEU A 292 -0.55 -2.87 -19.15
N LEU A 293 -0.67 -2.89 -20.48
CA LEU A 293 -1.96 -2.99 -21.16
C LEU A 293 -2.72 -4.29 -20.84
N SER A 294 -2.02 -5.42 -20.77
CA SER A 294 -2.66 -6.72 -20.54
C SER A 294 -3.07 -6.95 -19.08
N SER A 295 -2.48 -6.22 -18.13
CA SER A 295 -2.78 -6.35 -16.68
C SER A 295 -3.85 -5.37 -16.21
N ARG A 296 -4.22 -4.37 -17.04
CA ARG A 296 -5.18 -3.35 -16.64
C ARG A 296 -6.55 -3.91 -16.34
N PHE A 297 -7.22 -3.28 -15.40
CA PHE A 297 -8.65 -3.36 -15.19
C PHE A 297 -9.30 -2.16 -15.84
N GLU A 298 -10.37 -2.42 -16.59
CA GLU A 298 -11.13 -1.38 -17.28
C GLU A 298 -12.61 -1.59 -17.01
N HIS A 299 -13.27 -0.53 -16.53
CA HIS A 299 -14.70 -0.50 -16.27
C HIS A 299 -15.24 0.92 -16.38
N ASP A 300 -16.31 1.12 -17.13
CA ASP A 300 -16.98 2.41 -17.36
C ASP A 300 -16.02 3.53 -17.80
N GLY A 301 -15.00 3.18 -18.58
CA GLY A 301 -13.96 4.11 -19.05
C GLY A 301 -12.94 4.50 -17.96
N GLU A 302 -12.93 3.83 -16.82
CA GLU A 302 -11.88 3.92 -15.81
C GLU A 302 -10.85 2.82 -16.01
N ILE A 303 -9.58 3.14 -15.80
CA ILE A 303 -8.45 2.21 -15.97
C ILE A 303 -7.57 2.24 -14.72
N SER A 304 -7.27 1.05 -14.17
CA SER A 304 -6.34 0.88 -13.07
C SER A 304 -5.73 -0.53 -13.06
N TRP A 305 -4.96 -0.83 -12.02
CA TRP A 305 -4.25 -2.10 -11.83
C TRP A 305 -4.38 -2.59 -10.40
N LEU A 306 -4.13 -3.88 -10.21
CA LEU A 306 -3.84 -4.41 -8.89
C LEU A 306 -2.40 -4.05 -8.52
N ALA A 307 -2.17 -3.76 -7.25
CA ALA A 307 -0.87 -3.47 -6.68
C ALA A 307 -0.61 -4.34 -5.46
N MET A 308 0.67 -4.56 -5.18
CA MET A 308 1.12 -5.14 -3.93
C MET A 308 1.37 -4.01 -2.94
N LEU A 309 0.52 -3.87 -1.93
CA LEU A 309 0.73 -2.90 -0.86
C LEU A 309 1.71 -3.46 0.17
N ALA A 310 2.80 -2.75 0.37
CA ALA A 310 3.73 -3.05 1.46
C ALA A 310 3.09 -2.64 2.79
N MET A 311 3.01 -3.60 3.74
CA MET A 311 2.56 -3.37 5.10
C MET A 311 3.61 -3.94 6.06
N ASP A 312 4.53 -3.07 6.50
CA ASP A 312 5.72 -3.41 7.30
C ASP A 312 6.61 -4.45 6.58
N LYS A 313 6.54 -5.73 6.91
CA LYS A 313 7.33 -6.80 6.27
C LYS A 313 6.55 -7.67 5.30
N ASN A 314 5.27 -7.38 5.09
CA ASN A 314 4.38 -8.20 4.28
C ASN A 314 3.70 -7.36 3.20
N TYR A 315 3.13 -8.04 2.22
CA TYR A 315 2.40 -7.43 1.12
C TYR A 315 0.96 -7.93 1.07
N ASP A 316 0.06 -7.06 0.69
CA ASP A 316 -1.32 -7.39 0.39
C ASP A 316 -1.69 -6.98 -1.04
N ILE A 317 -2.58 -7.72 -1.68
CA ILE A 317 -3.03 -7.44 -3.05
C ILE A 317 -4.30 -6.60 -2.98
N SER A 318 -4.23 -5.41 -3.57
CA SER A 318 -5.36 -4.47 -3.57
C SER A 318 -5.42 -3.65 -4.85
N PRO A 319 -6.53 -2.95 -5.12
CA PRO A 319 -6.57 -1.92 -6.15
C PRO A 319 -5.48 -0.88 -5.94
N MET A 320 -4.84 -0.44 -7.02
CA MET A 320 -3.83 0.61 -6.97
C MET A 320 -4.45 1.91 -6.43
N LYS A 321 -3.77 2.54 -5.46
CA LYS A 321 -4.20 3.80 -4.86
C LYS A 321 -3.90 4.99 -5.78
N TYR A 322 -4.19 6.19 -5.30
CA TYR A 322 -4.04 7.44 -6.04
C TYR A 322 -2.71 8.18 -5.79
N ASP A 323 -1.83 7.66 -4.93
CA ASP A 323 -0.60 8.31 -4.49
C ASP A 323 0.51 8.38 -5.57
N LEU A 324 1.58 9.14 -5.26
CA LEU A 324 2.75 9.26 -6.15
C LEU A 324 3.72 8.09 -6.04
N TYR A 325 3.77 7.44 -4.88
CA TYR A 325 4.82 6.45 -4.59
C TYR A 325 4.61 5.17 -5.41
N SER A 326 3.43 4.59 -5.26
CA SER A 326 3.04 3.33 -5.89
C SER A 326 1.69 3.40 -6.62
N GLY A 327 1.07 4.57 -6.66
CA GLY A 327 -0.29 4.77 -7.12
C GLY A 327 -0.42 5.39 -8.51
N THR A 328 -1.66 5.64 -8.89
CA THR A 328 -2.02 6.12 -10.24
C THR A 328 -1.56 7.54 -10.54
N ALA A 329 -1.37 8.41 -9.52
CA ALA A 329 -0.77 9.73 -9.76
C ALA A 329 0.66 9.61 -10.31
N GLY A 330 1.46 8.66 -9.80
CA GLY A 330 2.76 8.35 -10.38
C GLY A 330 2.67 7.84 -11.82
N ILE A 331 1.71 6.95 -12.10
CA ILE A 331 1.46 6.45 -13.47
C ILE A 331 1.12 7.60 -14.42
N LEU A 332 0.27 8.55 -14.01
CA LEU A 332 -0.08 9.73 -14.82
C LEU A 332 1.15 10.57 -15.16
N LEU A 333 2.07 10.77 -14.21
CA LEU A 333 3.35 11.46 -14.47
C LEU A 333 4.23 10.66 -15.45
N GLY A 334 4.28 9.33 -15.30
CA GLY A 334 5.00 8.47 -16.25
C GLY A 334 4.44 8.59 -17.66
N ILE A 335 3.14 8.45 -17.85
CA ILE A 335 2.47 8.60 -19.15
C ILE A 335 2.78 9.99 -19.76
N ASN A 336 2.66 11.04 -18.94
CA ASN A 336 2.92 12.41 -19.40
C ASN A 336 4.36 12.63 -19.84
N SER A 337 5.33 12.04 -19.15
CA SER A 337 6.76 12.28 -19.41
C SER A 337 7.33 11.45 -20.55
N LEU A 338 6.69 10.33 -20.93
CA LEU A 338 7.24 9.36 -21.87
C LEU A 338 6.82 9.59 -23.31
N GLU A 339 5.72 10.31 -23.57
CA GLU A 339 5.18 10.58 -24.91
C GLU A 339 5.03 9.30 -25.76
N ILE A 340 4.58 8.21 -25.13
CA ILE A 340 4.34 6.92 -25.78
C ILE A 340 2.86 6.83 -26.12
N LYS A 341 2.53 6.74 -27.41
CA LYS A 341 1.15 6.79 -27.91
C LYS A 341 0.23 5.78 -27.23
N GLU A 342 0.67 4.54 -27.07
CA GLU A 342 -0.11 3.46 -26.44
C GLU A 342 -0.40 3.74 -24.97
N LEU A 343 0.47 4.48 -24.29
CA LEU A 343 0.26 4.92 -22.90
C LEU A 343 -0.62 6.17 -22.84
N GLU A 344 -0.51 7.07 -23.81
CA GLU A 344 -1.37 8.26 -23.88
C GLU A 344 -2.86 7.88 -24.00
N GLU A 345 -3.18 6.79 -24.68
CA GLU A 345 -4.54 6.27 -24.78
C GLU A 345 -5.12 5.83 -23.40
N LEU A 346 -4.27 5.51 -22.42
CA LEU A 346 -4.68 5.17 -21.06
C LEU A 346 -4.96 6.40 -20.17
N PHE A 347 -4.40 7.56 -20.54
CA PHE A 347 -4.37 8.75 -19.68
C PHE A 347 -5.75 9.14 -19.14
N SER A 348 -6.74 9.28 -20.03
CA SER A 348 -8.10 9.66 -19.66
C SER A 348 -8.75 8.66 -18.69
N GLY A 349 -8.58 7.35 -18.93
CA GLY A 349 -9.13 6.30 -18.08
C GLY A 349 -8.46 6.25 -16.70
N VAL A 350 -7.13 6.42 -16.64
CA VAL A 350 -6.39 6.48 -15.38
C VAL A 350 -6.75 7.72 -14.58
N MET A 351 -6.89 8.87 -15.26
CA MET A 351 -7.32 10.12 -14.62
C MET A 351 -8.73 9.96 -14.01
N LYS A 352 -9.67 9.42 -14.79
CA LYS A 352 -11.05 9.19 -14.33
C LYS A 352 -11.09 8.28 -13.10
N TYR A 353 -10.35 7.17 -13.13
CA TYR A 353 -10.22 6.27 -11.98
C TYR A 353 -9.67 7.01 -10.75
N THR A 354 -8.57 7.76 -10.92
CA THR A 354 -7.92 8.48 -9.81
C THR A 354 -8.87 9.47 -9.16
N VAL A 355 -9.58 10.26 -9.96
CA VAL A 355 -10.58 11.24 -9.47
C VAL A 355 -11.71 10.55 -8.71
N ASN A 356 -12.25 9.46 -9.26
CA ASN A 356 -13.36 8.74 -8.63
C ASN A 356 -12.92 8.02 -7.36
N TYR A 357 -11.72 7.41 -7.36
CA TYR A 357 -11.14 6.84 -6.14
C TYR A 357 -11.08 7.89 -5.01
N ILE A 358 -10.57 9.08 -5.30
CA ILE A 358 -10.46 10.15 -4.31
C ILE A 358 -11.84 10.61 -3.85
N LYS A 359 -12.84 10.73 -4.73
CA LYS A 359 -14.22 11.10 -4.36
C LYS A 359 -14.84 10.06 -3.42
N ASP A 360 -14.67 8.77 -3.71
CA ASP A 360 -15.23 7.67 -2.91
C ASP A 360 -14.60 7.60 -1.51
N PHE A 361 -13.30 7.92 -1.40
CA PHE A 361 -12.54 7.83 -0.15
C PHE A 361 -12.15 9.20 0.45
N SER A 362 -12.68 10.30 -0.07
CA SER A 362 -12.34 11.66 0.41
C SER A 362 -12.83 11.95 1.83
N SER A 363 -13.85 11.24 2.32
CA SER A 363 -14.31 11.30 3.71
C SER A 363 -13.28 10.74 4.70
N ASP A 364 -12.37 9.89 4.23
CA ASP A 364 -11.45 9.12 5.06
C ASP A 364 -10.02 9.68 5.04
N ILE A 365 -9.83 10.98 4.69
CA ILE A 365 -8.52 11.62 4.74
C ILE A 365 -8.08 11.74 6.21
N THR A 366 -6.98 11.07 6.51
CA THR A 366 -6.39 10.99 7.85
C THR A 366 -4.91 11.35 7.83
N TYR A 367 -4.28 11.36 9.00
CA TYR A 367 -2.83 11.52 9.12
C TYR A 367 -1.99 10.50 8.33
N GLN A 368 -2.57 9.34 7.98
CA GLN A 368 -1.87 8.27 7.27
C GLN A 368 -1.86 8.43 5.75
N ASN A 369 -2.85 9.14 5.18
CA ASN A 369 -3.04 9.25 3.73
C ASN A 369 -3.01 10.70 3.20
N ILE A 370 -2.46 11.64 3.99
CA ILE A 370 -2.35 13.06 3.62
C ILE A 370 -1.06 13.39 2.86
N GLY A 371 0.01 12.62 3.06
CA GLY A 371 1.38 12.90 2.64
C GLY A 371 1.60 13.27 1.17
N ALA A 372 2.78 13.78 0.88
CA ALA A 372 3.17 14.20 -0.47
C ALA A 372 3.48 13.02 -1.41
N PHE A 373 3.96 11.90 -0.89
CA PHE A 373 4.23 10.71 -1.71
C PHE A 373 3.20 9.61 -1.51
N THR A 374 2.72 9.41 -0.30
CA THR A 374 1.80 8.31 0.05
C THR A 374 0.36 8.77 0.28
N GLY A 375 0.04 10.02 -0.04
CA GLY A 375 -1.27 10.59 0.23
C GLY A 375 -1.79 11.56 -0.81
N ILE A 376 -2.85 12.29 -0.42
CA ILE A 376 -3.62 13.16 -1.33
C ILE A 376 -2.80 14.32 -1.89
N TYR A 377 -1.83 14.85 -1.13
CA TYR A 377 -0.96 15.92 -1.63
C TYR A 377 -0.09 15.44 -2.80
N GLY A 378 0.22 14.14 -2.90
CA GLY A 378 0.88 13.59 -4.07
C GLY A 378 0.07 13.72 -5.35
N TYR A 379 -1.23 13.50 -5.26
CA TYR A 379 -2.13 13.75 -6.38
C TYR A 379 -2.17 15.24 -6.76
N LEU A 380 -2.21 16.16 -5.78
CA LEU A 380 -2.14 17.60 -6.08
C LEU A 380 -0.86 17.98 -6.81
N TYR A 381 0.29 17.40 -6.41
CA TYR A 381 1.55 17.60 -7.13
C TYR A 381 1.45 17.13 -8.59
N ALA A 382 0.92 15.92 -8.82
CA ALA A 382 0.74 15.40 -10.17
C ALA A 382 -0.14 16.32 -11.04
N LEU A 383 -1.23 16.83 -10.49
CA LEU A 383 -2.11 17.78 -11.18
C LEU A 383 -1.38 19.07 -11.59
N CYS A 384 -0.50 19.59 -10.72
CA CYS A 384 0.31 20.77 -11.05
C CYS A 384 1.25 20.49 -12.26
N VAL A 385 1.96 19.38 -12.23
CA VAL A 385 2.88 18.97 -13.32
C VAL A 385 2.12 18.77 -14.64
N LEU A 386 0.96 18.11 -14.59
CA LEU A 386 0.11 17.88 -15.75
C LEU A 386 -0.43 19.19 -16.34
N LYS A 387 -0.84 20.14 -15.49
CA LYS A 387 -1.28 21.48 -15.94
C LYS A 387 -0.15 22.23 -16.64
N GLU A 388 1.06 22.21 -16.10
CA GLU A 388 2.23 22.84 -16.71
C GLU A 388 2.60 22.23 -18.08
N SER A 389 2.28 20.95 -18.28
CA SER A 389 2.48 20.22 -19.54
C SER A 389 1.33 20.41 -20.55
N ASN A 390 0.34 21.26 -20.27
CA ASN A 390 -0.86 21.50 -21.10
C ASN A 390 -1.66 20.21 -21.43
N LYS A 391 -1.65 19.22 -20.56
CA LYS A 391 -2.53 18.05 -20.71
C LYS A 391 -3.97 18.41 -20.40
N ASP A 392 -4.90 17.73 -21.07
CA ASP A 392 -6.34 17.86 -20.83
C ASP A 392 -6.65 17.41 -19.41
N ILE A 393 -6.84 18.37 -18.53
CA ILE A 393 -7.16 18.15 -17.12
C ILE A 393 -8.61 18.58 -16.89
N PRO A 394 -9.36 17.94 -15.97
CA PRO A 394 -10.72 18.33 -15.66
C PRO A 394 -10.84 19.84 -15.39
N LEU A 395 -11.85 20.50 -15.94
CA LEU A 395 -12.12 21.95 -15.77
C LEU A 395 -12.22 22.37 -14.29
N GLU A 396 -12.55 21.43 -13.42
CA GLU A 396 -12.78 21.66 -11.97
C GLU A 396 -11.51 21.51 -11.10
N ILE A 397 -10.33 21.44 -11.73
CA ILE A 397 -9.08 21.15 -10.99
C ILE A 397 -8.79 22.19 -9.90
N GLU A 398 -9.04 23.47 -10.17
CA GLU A 398 -8.79 24.54 -9.19
C GLU A 398 -9.71 24.42 -7.97
N THR A 399 -10.96 24.07 -8.20
CA THR A 399 -11.92 23.77 -7.13
C THR A 399 -11.49 22.55 -6.32
N CYS A 400 -11.07 21.47 -6.99
CA CYS A 400 -10.58 20.27 -6.33
C CYS A 400 -9.35 20.56 -5.45
N ILE A 401 -8.39 21.33 -5.95
CA ILE A 401 -7.18 21.71 -5.19
C ILE A 401 -7.58 22.56 -3.98
N PHE A 402 -8.40 23.59 -4.17
CA PHE A 402 -8.84 24.46 -3.10
C PHE A 402 -9.57 23.68 -2.00
N GLU A 403 -10.57 22.88 -2.39
CA GLU A 403 -11.33 22.07 -1.43
C GLU A 403 -10.47 21.08 -0.66
N THR A 404 -9.53 20.42 -1.34
CA THR A 404 -8.62 19.46 -0.69
C THR A 404 -7.75 20.16 0.34
N ILE A 405 -7.11 21.28 0.00
CA ILE A 405 -6.27 22.03 0.92
C ILE A 405 -7.12 22.59 2.08
N PHE A 406 -8.32 23.09 1.79
CA PHE A 406 -9.24 23.63 2.81
C PHE A 406 -9.67 22.57 3.82
N ARG A 407 -10.04 21.39 3.35
CA ARG A 407 -10.49 20.27 4.23
C ARG A 407 -9.33 19.70 5.07
N THR A 408 -8.12 19.69 4.53
CA THR A 408 -6.96 19.07 5.19
C THR A 408 -6.16 20.02 6.07
N LYS A 409 -6.47 21.31 6.09
CA LYS A 409 -5.70 22.34 6.83
C LYS A 409 -5.50 22.02 8.32
N ASP A 410 -6.53 21.51 8.98
CA ASP A 410 -6.50 21.21 10.41
C ASP A 410 -5.67 19.95 10.68
N ILE A 411 -5.73 18.96 9.79
CA ILE A 411 -4.87 17.77 9.85
C ILE A 411 -3.40 18.17 9.68
N VAL A 412 -3.08 18.98 8.66
CA VAL A 412 -1.72 19.46 8.40
C VAL A 412 -1.17 20.26 9.57
N SER A 413 -2.02 21.09 10.20
CA SER A 413 -1.61 21.91 11.33
C SER A 413 -1.21 21.09 12.56
N ASN A 414 -1.75 19.89 12.72
CA ASN A 414 -1.54 18.99 13.87
C ASN A 414 -0.73 17.73 13.53
N LEU A 415 -0.22 17.60 12.32
CA LEU A 415 0.53 16.42 11.87
C LEU A 415 1.91 16.38 12.51
N ASP A 416 2.22 15.35 13.29
CA ASP A 416 3.50 15.21 13.98
C ASP A 416 4.65 14.74 13.08
N ASN A 417 4.31 14.03 12.00
CA ASN A 417 5.32 13.61 11.02
C ASN A 417 5.90 14.83 10.28
N LEU A 418 7.21 14.97 10.30
CA LEU A 418 7.95 16.10 9.70
C LEU A 418 8.59 15.75 8.35
N ASP A 419 8.62 14.49 7.95
CA ASP A 419 9.33 14.02 6.76
C ASP A 419 8.72 14.49 5.42
N ILE A 420 9.33 14.07 4.31
CA ILE A 420 8.82 14.38 2.96
C ILE A 420 7.73 13.40 2.51
N ILE A 421 7.78 12.14 2.92
CA ILE A 421 6.92 11.09 2.38
C ILE A 421 5.47 11.30 2.83
N GLY A 422 5.27 11.29 4.14
CA GLY A 422 3.96 11.42 4.77
C GLY A 422 3.77 12.69 5.59
N GLY A 423 4.83 13.49 5.77
CA GLY A 423 4.88 14.58 6.72
C GLY A 423 4.72 15.99 6.14
N ILE A 424 4.77 16.97 7.04
CA ILE A 424 4.50 18.38 6.71
C ILE A 424 5.54 19.00 5.78
N SER A 425 6.78 18.49 5.74
CA SER A 425 7.80 19.02 4.82
C SER A 425 7.49 18.66 3.38
N GLY A 426 6.97 17.43 3.11
CA GLY A 426 6.49 17.09 1.78
C GLY A 426 5.28 17.92 1.37
N ILE A 427 4.35 18.14 2.31
CA ILE A 427 3.19 19.02 2.07
C ILE A 427 3.64 20.44 1.73
N LEU A 428 4.64 20.99 2.44
CA LEU A 428 5.23 22.31 2.12
C LEU A 428 5.76 22.35 0.67
N GLY A 429 6.46 21.30 0.23
CA GLY A 429 6.95 21.19 -1.15
C GLY A 429 5.83 21.21 -2.17
N VAL A 430 4.75 20.48 -1.92
CA VAL A 430 3.57 20.47 -2.81
C VAL A 430 2.85 21.81 -2.81
N LEU A 431 2.68 22.46 -1.66
CA LEU A 431 2.07 23.80 -1.57
C LEU A 431 2.86 24.85 -2.34
N LEU A 432 4.20 24.78 -2.31
CA LEU A 432 5.07 25.64 -3.15
C LEU A 432 4.82 25.40 -4.62
N LYS A 433 4.67 24.15 -5.06
CA LYS A 433 4.34 23.79 -6.45
C LYS A 433 2.95 24.31 -6.84
N VAL A 434 1.93 24.09 -6.00
CA VAL A 434 0.57 24.62 -6.22
C VAL A 434 0.61 26.15 -6.37
N ASN A 435 1.31 26.84 -5.48
CA ASN A 435 1.43 28.31 -5.49
C ASN A 435 2.09 28.82 -6.76
N SER A 436 3.12 28.11 -7.25
CA SER A 436 3.80 28.47 -8.50
C SER A 436 2.97 28.20 -9.77
N THR A 437 2.13 27.16 -9.75
CA THR A 437 1.31 26.74 -10.91
C THR A 437 0.04 27.58 -11.03
N PHE A 438 -0.59 27.96 -9.91
CA PHE A 438 -1.89 28.64 -9.86
C PHE A 438 -1.80 30.13 -9.49
N LYS A 439 -0.77 30.83 -9.97
CA LYS A 439 -0.50 32.26 -9.67
C LYS A 439 -1.69 33.21 -9.97
N GLY A 440 -2.60 32.82 -10.82
CA GLY A 440 -3.79 33.61 -11.18
C GLY A 440 -4.99 33.45 -10.23
N ASN A 441 -4.98 32.43 -9.34
CA ASN A 441 -6.10 32.16 -8.44
C ASN A 441 -5.81 32.65 -7.02
N LEU A 442 -6.40 33.81 -6.67
CA LEU A 442 -6.14 34.47 -5.38
C LEU A 442 -6.61 33.67 -4.18
N ASP A 443 -7.65 32.86 -4.31
CA ASP A 443 -8.17 32.05 -3.20
C ASP A 443 -7.20 30.92 -2.87
N ILE A 444 -6.70 30.20 -3.89
CA ILE A 444 -5.66 29.18 -3.73
C ILE A 444 -4.40 29.81 -3.13
N LEU A 445 -3.92 30.95 -3.67
CA LEU A 445 -2.74 31.64 -3.18
C LEU A 445 -2.87 32.02 -1.70
N ASN A 446 -3.98 32.62 -1.30
CA ASN A 446 -4.22 33.04 0.08
C ASN A 446 -4.25 31.84 1.04
N LEU A 447 -4.86 30.73 0.62
CA LEU A 447 -4.98 29.52 1.44
C LEU A 447 -3.62 28.83 1.59
N THR A 448 -2.89 28.65 0.47
CA THR A 448 -1.55 28.03 0.47
C THR A 448 -0.55 28.87 1.27
N ASP A 449 -0.54 30.20 1.11
CA ASP A 449 0.36 31.08 1.84
C ASP A 449 0.16 31.02 3.37
N LYS A 450 -1.10 30.98 3.82
CA LYS A 450 -1.41 30.83 5.24
C LYS A 450 -0.88 29.52 5.79
N LEU A 451 -1.11 28.41 5.07
CA LEU A 451 -0.69 27.10 5.51
C LEU A 451 0.83 26.92 5.47
N MET A 452 1.50 27.41 4.40
CA MET A 452 2.96 27.41 4.31
C MET A 452 3.62 28.18 5.44
N LYS A 453 3.10 29.39 5.78
CA LYS A 453 3.60 30.18 6.92
C LYS A 453 3.49 29.43 8.24
N LEU A 454 2.36 28.75 8.48
CA LEU A 454 2.16 27.96 9.69
C LEU A 454 3.15 26.80 9.78
N ILE A 455 3.33 26.04 8.67
CA ILE A 455 4.29 24.92 8.61
C ILE A 455 5.71 25.42 8.87
N VAL A 456 6.13 26.50 8.19
CA VAL A 456 7.49 27.08 8.34
C VAL A 456 7.73 27.57 9.76
N GLN A 457 6.78 28.28 10.38
CA GLN A 457 6.89 28.72 11.77
C GLN A 457 7.06 27.55 12.72
N ARG A 458 6.29 26.47 12.52
CA ARG A 458 6.40 25.24 13.33
C ARG A 458 7.77 24.59 13.16
N LEU A 459 8.26 24.42 11.93
CA LEU A 459 9.57 23.84 11.66
C LEU A 459 10.71 24.68 12.26
N LEU A 460 10.65 26.01 12.15
CA LEU A 460 11.64 26.89 12.76
C LEU A 460 11.63 26.83 14.30
N LYS A 461 10.45 26.70 14.90
CA LYS A 461 10.30 26.54 16.35
C LYS A 461 10.94 25.24 16.82
N ILE A 462 10.63 24.10 16.16
CA ILE A 462 11.23 22.81 16.49
C ILE A 462 12.74 22.86 16.40
N TYR A 463 13.30 23.46 15.33
CA TYR A 463 14.74 23.62 15.20
C TYR A 463 15.37 24.43 16.34
N ALA A 464 14.72 25.50 16.77
CA ALA A 464 15.21 26.35 17.86
C ALA A 464 15.20 25.62 19.21
N GLU A 465 14.26 24.69 19.42
CA GLU A 465 14.12 23.92 20.65
C GLU A 465 15.03 22.68 20.68
N GLU A 466 15.20 21.99 19.56
CA GLU A 466 15.85 20.67 19.51
C GLU A 466 17.17 20.65 18.73
N GLY A 467 17.47 21.70 17.98
CA GLY A 467 18.68 21.79 17.15
C GLY A 467 18.66 20.95 15.86
N GLY A 468 17.56 20.31 15.57
CA GLY A 468 17.25 19.50 14.39
C GLY A 468 15.76 19.27 14.28
N TRP A 469 15.31 18.46 13.29
CA TRP A 469 13.90 18.15 13.09
C TRP A 469 13.59 16.66 13.33
N ILE A 470 14.50 15.78 12.91
CA ILE A 470 14.36 14.33 13.01
C ILE A 470 15.62 13.79 13.68
N SER A 471 15.48 13.27 14.89
CA SER A 471 16.59 13.09 15.84
C SER A 471 17.65 12.06 15.45
N GLU A 472 17.36 11.11 14.56
CA GLU A 472 18.26 9.97 14.31
C GLU A 472 18.59 9.72 12.83
N ASP A 473 17.99 10.44 11.89
CA ASP A 473 18.18 10.20 10.46
C ASP A 473 18.51 11.49 9.70
N PRO A 474 19.74 11.66 9.21
CA PRO A 474 20.10 12.78 8.35
C PRO A 474 19.55 12.66 6.93
N GLY A 475 19.00 11.49 6.51
CA GLY A 475 18.53 11.18 5.16
C GLY A 475 17.64 12.23 4.53
N TYR A 476 17.22 11.99 3.28
CA TYR A 476 16.41 12.94 2.55
C TYR A 476 14.89 12.71 2.78
N ALA A 477 14.39 11.55 2.40
CA ALA A 477 12.94 11.34 2.41
C ALA A 477 12.37 11.22 3.83
N HIS A 478 13.07 10.54 4.72
CA HIS A 478 12.70 10.34 6.11
C HIS A 478 13.57 11.10 7.11
N GLY A 479 14.43 12.02 6.63
CA GLY A 479 15.41 12.70 7.46
C GLY A 479 15.44 14.22 7.31
N ASN A 480 16.42 14.82 7.96
CA ASN A 480 16.56 16.27 8.08
C ASN A 480 16.77 16.99 6.75
N TYR A 481 17.45 16.36 5.77
CA TYR A 481 17.72 17.02 4.48
C TYR A 481 16.47 17.28 3.66
N GLY A 482 15.42 16.46 3.83
CA GLY A 482 14.14 16.75 3.24
C GLY A 482 13.52 18.04 3.77
N VAL A 483 13.54 18.22 5.08
CA VAL A 483 13.05 19.45 5.73
C VAL A 483 13.86 20.68 5.27
N ILE A 484 15.18 20.56 5.27
CA ILE A 484 16.11 21.61 4.83
C ILE A 484 15.80 22.09 3.42
N VAL A 485 15.65 21.17 2.48
CA VAL A 485 15.39 21.55 1.08
C VAL A 485 14.05 22.27 0.94
N GLN A 486 13.00 21.83 1.59
CA GLN A 486 11.69 22.47 1.47
C GLN A 486 11.66 23.84 2.18
N LEU A 487 12.30 23.99 3.33
CA LEU A 487 12.50 25.29 3.96
C LEU A 487 13.31 26.24 3.08
N TYR A 488 14.41 25.74 2.49
CA TYR A 488 15.23 26.55 1.60
C TYR A 488 14.47 27.00 0.35
N LYS A 489 13.69 26.12 -0.28
CA LYS A 489 12.78 26.49 -1.37
C LYS A 489 11.80 27.59 -0.97
N TYR A 490 11.17 27.45 0.18
CA TYR A 490 10.29 28.49 0.69
C TYR A 490 11.04 29.83 0.87
N SER A 491 12.28 29.79 1.37
CA SER A 491 13.10 30.99 1.52
C SER A 491 13.36 31.71 0.20
N LEU A 492 13.52 30.95 -0.90
CA LEU A 492 13.72 31.51 -2.26
C LEU A 492 12.47 32.22 -2.81
N SER A 493 11.29 31.87 -2.34
CA SER A 493 10.04 32.54 -2.70
C SER A 493 9.83 33.89 -1.98
N LEU A 494 10.61 34.17 -0.95
CA LEU A 494 10.52 35.39 -0.15
C LEU A 494 11.49 36.48 -0.65
N SER A 495 11.18 37.74 -0.35
CA SER A 495 12.11 38.85 -0.60
C SER A 495 13.42 38.65 0.18
N THR A 496 14.53 39.20 -0.36
CA THR A 496 15.86 39.09 0.24
C THR A 496 15.94 39.71 1.64
N ASP A 497 15.12 40.71 1.89
CA ASP A 497 15.09 41.44 3.16
C ASP A 497 14.22 40.77 4.22
N SER A 498 13.49 39.72 3.87
CA SER A 498 12.59 39.00 4.78
C SER A 498 13.36 38.41 5.97
N ASN A 499 12.93 38.71 7.21
CA ASN A 499 13.50 38.13 8.42
C ASN A 499 13.34 36.60 8.44
N ILE A 500 12.20 36.06 7.96
CA ILE A 500 11.98 34.63 7.88
C ILE A 500 12.97 33.98 6.93
N ARG A 501 13.27 34.60 5.77
CA ARG A 501 14.30 34.11 4.85
C ARG A 501 15.67 34.04 5.52
N LYS A 502 16.07 35.08 6.23
CA LYS A 502 17.33 35.11 6.96
C LYS A 502 17.41 34.02 8.04
N MET A 503 16.34 33.85 8.82
CA MET A 503 16.25 32.78 9.81
C MET A 503 16.39 31.38 9.18
N ILE A 504 15.70 31.11 8.09
CA ILE A 504 15.79 29.80 7.40
C ILE A 504 17.23 29.56 6.93
N ILE A 505 17.85 30.53 6.25
CA ILE A 505 19.23 30.40 5.76
C ILE A 505 20.19 30.13 6.93
N GLN A 506 20.03 30.84 8.03
CA GLN A 506 20.83 30.64 9.24
C GLN A 506 20.65 29.24 9.82
N CYS A 507 19.40 28.72 9.93
CA CYS A 507 19.14 27.38 10.40
C CYS A 507 19.80 26.33 9.49
N VAL A 508 19.69 26.48 8.15
CA VAL A 508 20.32 25.58 7.20
C VAL A 508 21.84 25.56 7.34
N GLN A 509 22.47 26.74 7.42
CA GLN A 509 23.92 26.85 7.59
C GLN A 509 24.39 26.29 8.94
N ASP A 510 23.63 26.53 10.01
CA ASP A 510 23.94 26.00 11.35
C ASP A 510 23.84 24.47 11.37
N TYR A 511 22.82 23.89 10.73
CA TYR A 511 22.70 22.42 10.59
C TYR A 511 23.88 21.82 9.84
N LEU A 512 24.26 22.38 8.68
CA LEU A 512 25.41 21.91 7.90
C LEU A 512 26.71 21.99 8.71
N ARG A 513 26.88 23.02 9.51
CA ARG A 513 28.06 23.17 10.39
C ARG A 513 28.07 22.08 11.47
N LYS A 514 26.95 21.86 12.18
CA LYS A 514 26.81 20.81 13.20
C LYS A 514 27.05 19.41 12.65
N GLU A 515 26.47 19.10 11.49
CA GLU A 515 26.70 17.80 10.81
C GLU A 515 28.21 17.58 10.60
N ARG A 516 28.95 18.59 10.12
CA ARG A 516 30.40 18.50 9.87
C ARG A 516 31.24 18.34 11.16
N GLU A 517 30.80 18.95 12.27
CA GLU A 517 31.43 18.77 13.58
C GLU A 517 31.24 17.34 14.14
N GLU A 518 30.16 16.64 13.73
CA GLU A 518 29.88 15.27 14.14
C GLU A 518 30.54 14.21 13.24
N LEU A 519 31.13 14.61 12.09
CA LEU A 519 31.84 13.68 11.22
C LEU A 519 33.13 13.19 11.92
N ASP A 520 33.39 11.88 11.80
CA ASP A 520 34.67 11.31 12.22
C ASP A 520 35.82 11.76 11.30
N HIS A 521 37.09 11.44 11.69
CA HIS A 521 38.28 11.79 10.91
C HIS A 521 38.25 11.25 9.46
N ASN A 522 37.35 10.32 9.13
CA ASN A 522 37.19 9.73 7.82
C ASN A 522 36.05 10.37 7.00
N ARG A 523 35.47 11.46 7.47
CA ARG A 523 34.29 12.13 6.83
C ARG A 523 33.09 11.19 6.59
N VAL A 524 32.99 10.10 7.34
CA VAL A 524 31.88 9.18 7.25
C VAL A 524 30.74 9.71 8.11
N LEU A 525 29.62 10.05 7.47
CA LEU A 525 28.39 10.31 8.19
C LEU A 525 28.08 9.14 9.11
N LYS A 526 27.77 9.39 10.37
CA LYS A 526 27.35 8.36 11.35
C LYS A 526 26.04 7.64 10.98
N ILE A 527 25.63 7.73 9.72
CA ILE A 527 24.55 6.91 9.19
C ILE A 527 25.00 5.47 9.35
N ARG A 528 24.29 4.70 10.13
CA ARG A 528 24.58 3.28 10.34
C ARG A 528 24.78 2.61 9.00
N LYS A 529 25.91 1.90 8.83
CA LYS A 529 26.21 1.06 7.63
C LYS A 529 25.19 -0.08 7.56
N ASN A 530 23.98 0.23 7.13
CA ASN A 530 22.94 -0.74 6.81
C ASN A 530 22.76 -0.80 5.29
N ALA A 531 21.99 -1.76 4.80
CA ALA A 531 21.69 -1.91 3.38
C ALA A 531 21.03 -0.68 2.72
N LYS A 532 20.56 0.29 3.51
CA LYS A 532 19.91 1.52 3.04
C LYS A 532 20.86 2.73 2.96
N TYR A 533 22.14 2.57 3.28
CA TYR A 533 23.11 3.68 3.27
C TYR A 533 23.20 4.40 1.91
N TYR A 534 23.13 3.64 0.81
CA TYR A 534 23.16 4.18 -0.55
C TYR A 534 21.76 4.26 -1.14
N SER A 535 20.85 5.02 -0.52
CA SER A 535 19.49 5.22 -1.02
C SER A 535 19.11 6.70 -1.05
N TRP A 536 18.13 7.05 -1.88
CA TRP A 536 17.53 8.38 -1.85
C TRP A 536 16.75 8.60 -0.54
N CYS A 537 16.00 7.60 -0.07
CA CYS A 537 15.11 7.79 1.07
C CYS A 537 15.86 8.06 2.39
N ASN A 538 16.76 7.18 2.82
CA ASN A 538 17.42 7.26 4.13
C ASN A 538 18.95 7.39 4.04
N GLY A 539 19.50 7.52 2.82
CA GLY A 539 20.92 7.38 2.61
C GLY A 539 21.61 8.59 2.04
N ILE A 540 22.91 8.37 1.76
CA ILE A 540 23.83 9.41 1.27
C ILE A 540 23.40 9.97 -0.10
N VAL A 541 22.72 9.18 -0.94
CA VAL A 541 22.31 9.61 -2.27
C VAL A 541 21.29 10.75 -2.21
N GLY A 542 20.31 10.66 -1.29
CA GLY A 542 19.37 11.74 -1.04
C GLY A 542 20.05 12.98 -0.44
N ILE A 543 21.03 12.79 0.45
CA ILE A 543 21.81 13.88 1.05
C ILE A 543 22.60 14.63 -0.03
N VAL A 544 23.29 13.92 -0.91
CA VAL A 544 24.06 14.53 -2.02
C VAL A 544 23.15 15.30 -2.95
N LYS A 545 21.98 14.75 -3.29
CA LYS A 545 20.99 15.47 -4.10
C LYS A 545 20.51 16.75 -3.41
N ALA A 546 20.28 16.72 -2.11
CA ALA A 546 19.92 17.90 -1.32
C ALA A 546 21.05 18.96 -1.29
N LYS A 547 22.28 18.55 -0.98
CA LYS A 547 23.45 19.43 -0.98
C LYS A 547 23.68 20.06 -2.36
N HIS A 548 23.56 19.27 -3.43
CA HIS A 548 23.64 19.79 -4.80
C HIS A 548 22.54 20.82 -5.09
N TYR A 549 21.28 20.56 -4.63
CA TYR A 549 20.20 21.52 -4.77
C TYR A 549 20.51 22.86 -4.07
N LEU A 550 21.01 22.81 -2.84
CA LEU A 550 21.42 24.00 -2.09
C LEU A 550 22.53 24.78 -2.82
N LEU A 551 23.53 24.06 -3.35
CA LEU A 551 24.66 24.62 -4.09
C LEU A 551 24.22 25.37 -5.33
N ILE A 552 23.45 24.73 -6.23
CA ILE A 552 23.05 25.34 -7.50
C ILE A 552 22.02 26.46 -7.36
N ASN A 553 21.31 26.52 -6.23
CA ASN A 553 20.38 27.59 -5.90
C ASN A 553 21.01 28.70 -5.02
N GLY A 554 22.31 28.71 -4.90
CA GLY A 554 23.08 29.85 -4.40
C GLY A 554 23.20 29.94 -2.88
N LEU A 555 23.08 28.84 -2.13
CA LEU A 555 23.44 28.84 -0.71
C LEU A 555 24.94 29.10 -0.59
N SER A 556 25.31 30.19 0.15
CA SER A 556 26.71 30.56 0.35
C SER A 556 27.36 29.60 1.39
N ASP A 557 27.99 28.55 0.88
CA ASP A 557 28.75 27.60 1.67
C ASP A 557 29.88 27.00 0.81
N LYS A 558 31.13 27.21 1.22
CA LYS A 558 32.32 26.86 0.41
C LYS A 558 32.57 25.34 0.34
N LEU A 559 32.09 24.57 1.31
CA LEU A 559 32.36 23.13 1.42
C LEU A 559 31.33 22.29 0.62
N LEU A 560 30.17 22.83 0.27
CA LEU A 560 29.13 22.08 -0.42
C LEU A 560 29.61 21.43 -1.73
N SER A 561 30.43 22.15 -2.52
CA SER A 561 30.92 21.63 -3.79
C SER A 561 31.86 20.44 -3.59
N GLU A 562 32.78 20.54 -2.60
CA GLU A 562 33.69 19.45 -2.25
C GLU A 562 32.95 18.22 -1.71
N GLU A 563 31.94 18.44 -0.88
CA GLU A 563 31.10 17.39 -0.30
C GLU A 563 30.29 16.65 -1.38
N VAL A 564 29.68 17.39 -2.29
CA VAL A 564 28.92 16.82 -3.41
C VAL A 564 29.83 15.97 -4.29
N GLU A 565 31.04 16.46 -4.61
CA GLU A 565 32.01 15.69 -5.41
C GLU A 565 32.48 14.43 -4.67
N TYR A 566 32.84 14.55 -3.40
CA TYR A 566 33.35 13.45 -2.58
C TYR A 566 32.32 12.32 -2.46
N TYR A 567 31.10 12.64 -2.04
CA TYR A 567 30.06 11.63 -1.87
C TYR A 567 29.56 11.07 -3.19
N SER A 568 29.54 11.84 -4.30
CA SER A 568 29.20 11.33 -5.62
C SER A 568 30.20 10.24 -6.08
N LYS A 569 31.50 10.43 -5.79
CA LYS A 569 32.54 9.42 -6.07
C LYS A 569 32.36 8.18 -5.20
N ASP A 570 32.00 8.33 -3.93
CA ASP A 570 31.73 7.21 -3.03
C ASP A 570 30.53 6.39 -3.50
N ILE A 571 29.44 7.05 -3.92
CA ILE A 571 28.26 6.38 -4.47
C ILE A 571 28.61 5.58 -5.74
N LEU A 572 29.39 6.15 -6.66
CA LEU A 572 29.82 5.47 -7.87
C LEU A 572 30.66 4.22 -7.59
N THR A 573 31.48 4.28 -6.53
CA THR A 573 32.41 3.18 -6.20
C THR A 573 31.71 2.08 -5.38
N ASN A 574 30.81 2.43 -4.47
CA ASN A 574 30.31 1.54 -3.45
C ASN A 574 28.75 1.41 -3.44
N GLY A 575 28.04 2.29 -4.13
CA GLY A 575 26.60 2.46 -4.01
C GLY A 575 25.74 1.77 -5.08
N LEU A 576 26.30 0.89 -5.92
CA LEU A 576 25.61 0.25 -7.04
C LEU A 576 25.50 -1.27 -6.89
N ASN A 577 25.28 -1.76 -5.68
CA ASN A 577 25.10 -3.19 -5.38
C ASN A 577 23.77 -3.45 -4.65
N LEU A 578 22.70 -2.77 -5.08
CA LEU A 578 21.37 -2.80 -4.46
C LEU A 578 20.34 -3.40 -5.43
N ASP A 579 19.06 -3.37 -5.03
CA ASP A 579 17.97 -3.58 -5.98
C ASP A 579 17.95 -2.48 -7.06
N ASN A 580 17.00 -2.52 -7.98
CA ASN A 580 16.94 -1.59 -9.11
C ASN A 580 15.79 -0.55 -9.01
N SER A 581 15.24 -0.30 -7.82
CA SER A 581 14.18 0.70 -7.63
C SER A 581 14.70 2.16 -7.77
N ILE A 582 13.78 3.10 -7.93
CA ILE A 582 14.10 4.53 -7.92
C ILE A 582 14.37 5.02 -6.49
N CYS A 583 13.62 4.50 -5.51
CA CYS A 583 13.70 4.97 -4.12
C CYS A 583 15.01 4.58 -3.42
N HIS A 584 15.48 3.35 -3.60
CA HIS A 584 16.62 2.80 -2.86
C HIS A 584 17.52 1.86 -3.67
N GLY A 585 17.39 1.88 -4.99
CA GLY A 585 18.09 0.99 -5.89
C GLY A 585 19.08 1.67 -6.83
N ASN A 586 19.79 0.83 -7.60
CA ASN A 586 20.83 1.25 -8.53
C ASN A 586 20.33 2.26 -9.57
N VAL A 587 19.14 2.04 -10.15
CA VAL A 587 18.60 2.92 -11.19
C VAL A 587 18.34 4.31 -10.61
N GLY A 588 17.74 4.43 -9.43
CA GLY A 588 17.51 5.70 -8.77
C GLY A 588 18.81 6.44 -8.44
N ASN A 589 19.81 5.71 -7.96
CA ASN A 589 21.14 6.27 -7.68
C ASN A 589 21.80 6.82 -8.96
N LEU A 590 21.75 6.09 -10.07
CA LEU A 590 22.25 6.52 -11.35
C LEU A 590 21.51 7.73 -11.93
N VAL A 591 20.17 7.77 -11.83
CA VAL A 591 19.34 8.91 -12.25
C VAL A 591 19.71 10.18 -11.48
N ILE A 592 19.97 10.06 -10.18
CA ILE A 592 20.40 11.19 -9.35
C ILE A 592 21.81 11.65 -9.74
N LEU A 593 22.75 10.73 -9.90
CA LEU A 593 24.13 11.04 -10.29
C LEU A 593 24.21 11.67 -11.69
N ASP A 594 23.40 11.21 -12.66
CA ASP A 594 23.29 11.81 -14.01
C ASP A 594 22.90 13.30 -13.93
N SER A 595 22.04 13.67 -12.96
CA SER A 595 21.66 15.07 -12.73
C SER A 595 22.72 15.95 -12.05
N ILE A 596 23.68 15.31 -11.34
CA ILE A 596 24.73 16.01 -10.57
C ILE A 596 26.03 16.09 -11.37
N LEU A 597 26.37 15.08 -12.17
CA LEU A 597 27.61 14.94 -12.91
C LEU A 597 27.38 14.93 -14.45
N PRO A 598 26.96 16.02 -15.05
CA PRO A 598 26.49 16.05 -16.45
C PRO A 598 27.56 15.72 -17.49
N VAL A 599 28.85 15.75 -17.12
CA VAL A 599 29.98 15.43 -18.03
C VAL A 599 30.05 13.93 -18.41
N GLN A 600 29.37 13.07 -17.65
CA GLN A 600 29.38 11.60 -17.82
C GLN A 600 28.07 11.04 -18.34
N THR A 601 27.20 11.85 -18.92
CA THR A 601 25.82 11.49 -19.31
C THR A 601 25.72 10.18 -20.12
N ASN A 602 26.56 9.97 -21.13
CA ASN A 602 26.52 8.75 -21.94
C ASN A 602 26.87 7.46 -21.14
N GLN A 603 27.72 7.56 -20.11
CA GLN A 603 28.07 6.44 -19.26
C GLN A 603 26.88 6.11 -18.33
N PHE A 604 26.24 7.12 -17.78
CA PHE A 604 25.05 6.94 -16.93
C PHE A 604 23.87 6.38 -17.73
N GLU A 605 23.62 6.87 -18.93
CA GLU A 605 22.57 6.31 -19.80
C GLU A 605 22.77 4.82 -20.06
N ASN A 606 23.98 4.40 -20.42
CA ASN A 606 24.28 2.99 -20.64
C ASN A 606 24.10 2.15 -19.37
N ALA A 607 24.55 2.66 -18.21
CA ALA A 607 24.40 1.97 -16.95
C ALA A 607 22.92 1.87 -16.53
N ILE A 608 22.13 2.95 -16.68
CA ILE A 608 20.69 2.96 -16.42
C ILE A 608 19.99 1.94 -17.31
N HIS A 609 20.30 1.89 -18.59
CA HIS A 609 19.72 0.91 -19.51
C HIS A 609 20.05 -0.53 -19.10
N GLN A 610 21.28 -0.80 -18.69
CA GLN A 610 21.70 -2.13 -18.26
C GLN A 610 20.94 -2.58 -17.00
N GLU A 611 20.91 -1.74 -15.96
CA GLU A 611 20.21 -2.03 -14.69
C GLU A 611 18.70 -2.15 -14.90
N SER A 612 18.11 -1.26 -15.70
CA SER A 612 16.70 -1.30 -16.05
C SER A 612 16.31 -2.58 -16.79
N ASN A 613 17.14 -3.02 -17.74
CA ASN A 613 16.89 -4.25 -18.46
C ASN A 613 16.99 -5.47 -17.56
N GLN A 614 17.93 -5.50 -16.64
CA GLN A 614 18.03 -6.56 -15.65
C GLN A 614 16.77 -6.60 -14.75
N TYR A 615 16.35 -5.46 -14.24
CA TYR A 615 15.13 -5.36 -13.40
C TYR A 615 13.87 -5.83 -14.15
N LEU A 616 13.65 -5.34 -15.37
CA LEU A 616 12.51 -5.76 -16.19
C LEU A 616 12.55 -7.25 -16.51
N LEU A 617 13.73 -7.80 -16.73
CA LEU A 617 13.93 -9.22 -16.96
C LEU A 617 13.53 -10.07 -15.74
N GLU A 618 13.94 -9.65 -14.56
CA GLU A 618 13.57 -10.29 -13.29
C GLU A 618 12.06 -10.26 -13.08
N LYS A 619 11.44 -9.08 -13.21
CA LYS A 619 9.97 -8.92 -13.06
C LYS A 619 9.17 -9.75 -14.04
N MET A 620 9.67 -9.93 -15.26
CA MET A 620 9.00 -10.75 -16.26
C MET A 620 9.16 -12.25 -16.03
N THR A 621 10.33 -12.66 -15.55
CA THR A 621 10.57 -14.05 -15.19
C THR A 621 9.56 -14.51 -14.14
N TYR A 622 9.17 -13.59 -13.24
CA TYR A 622 8.25 -13.87 -12.15
C TYR A 622 6.82 -13.43 -12.43
N GLU A 623 6.53 -12.81 -13.58
CA GLU A 623 5.21 -12.25 -13.94
C GLU A 623 4.61 -11.37 -12.83
N THR A 624 5.46 -10.60 -12.14
CA THR A 624 5.03 -9.75 -11.04
C THR A 624 4.73 -8.35 -11.52
N ASP A 625 3.64 -7.79 -11.07
CA ASP A 625 3.17 -6.48 -11.46
C ASP A 625 3.36 -5.51 -10.29
N ASP A 626 4.38 -4.67 -10.35
CA ASP A 626 4.56 -3.48 -9.52
C ASP A 626 4.71 -2.27 -10.44
N TRP A 627 3.61 -1.56 -10.64
CA TRP A 627 3.54 -0.46 -11.62
C TRP A 627 3.93 0.90 -11.05
N GLY A 628 4.27 0.98 -9.78
CA GLY A 628 4.62 2.23 -9.10
C GLY A 628 5.80 2.97 -9.73
N VAL A 629 5.97 4.25 -9.37
CA VAL A 629 7.10 5.06 -9.86
C VAL A 629 8.32 4.89 -8.96
N LEU A 630 8.18 4.85 -7.64
CA LEU A 630 9.36 4.83 -6.79
C LEU A 630 9.95 3.43 -6.57
N THR A 631 9.11 2.41 -6.53
CA THR A 631 9.56 1.02 -6.34
C THR A 631 9.29 0.13 -7.53
N GLY A 632 8.45 0.57 -8.46
CA GLY A 632 7.91 -0.25 -9.52
C GLY A 632 8.43 0.06 -10.92
N GLU A 633 7.82 -0.62 -11.88
CA GLU A 633 8.26 -0.68 -13.26
C GLU A 633 8.10 0.64 -14.03
N MET A 634 7.13 1.50 -13.66
CA MET A 634 6.94 2.79 -14.33
C MET A 634 8.14 3.70 -14.10
N GLY A 635 8.67 3.77 -12.88
CA GLY A 635 9.88 4.56 -12.60
C GLY A 635 11.10 4.06 -13.38
N ILE A 636 11.24 2.74 -13.51
CA ILE A 636 12.31 2.14 -14.31
C ILE A 636 12.16 2.48 -15.80
N LEU A 637 10.94 2.44 -16.33
CA LEU A 637 10.69 2.86 -17.69
C LEU A 637 11.02 4.36 -17.88
N MET A 638 10.57 5.23 -16.95
CA MET A 638 10.89 6.66 -16.99
C MET A 638 12.40 6.91 -17.00
N ALA A 639 13.17 6.17 -16.22
CA ALA A 639 14.62 6.31 -16.16
C ALA A 639 15.33 6.05 -17.48
N ASN A 640 14.75 5.25 -18.36
CA ASN A 640 15.32 4.96 -19.70
C ASN A 640 15.15 6.11 -20.70
N TYR A 641 14.35 7.15 -20.39
CA TYR A 641 14.10 8.27 -21.27
C TYR A 641 14.56 9.58 -20.64
N LYS A 642 15.15 10.47 -21.44
CA LYS A 642 15.66 11.76 -20.95
C LYS A 642 14.56 12.61 -20.28
N ALA A 643 13.38 12.68 -20.87
CA ALA A 643 12.25 13.42 -20.32
C ALA A 643 11.75 12.75 -19.02
N GLY A 644 11.70 11.42 -18.96
CA GLY A 644 11.37 10.67 -17.76
C GLY A 644 12.39 10.88 -16.63
N ARG A 645 13.71 10.85 -16.92
CA ARG A 645 14.75 11.16 -15.92
C ARG A 645 14.61 12.58 -15.36
N LYS A 646 14.29 13.56 -16.23
CA LYS A 646 13.99 14.93 -15.79
C LYS A 646 12.81 14.95 -14.82
N CYS A 647 11.69 14.32 -15.19
CA CYS A 647 10.50 14.24 -14.36
C CYS A 647 10.79 13.53 -13.01
N LEU A 648 11.55 12.43 -13.03
CA LEU A 648 11.96 11.75 -11.79
C LEU A 648 12.82 12.68 -10.89
N ASN A 649 13.76 13.39 -11.45
CA ASN A 649 14.61 14.31 -10.68
C ASN A 649 13.82 15.48 -10.06
N GLU A 650 12.80 15.99 -10.76
CA GLU A 650 11.88 17.00 -10.23
C GLU A 650 10.98 16.41 -9.14
N LEU A 651 10.40 15.22 -9.38
CA LEU A 651 9.57 14.49 -8.41
C LEU A 651 10.31 14.21 -7.10
N LEU A 652 11.55 13.70 -7.17
CA LEU A 652 12.35 13.36 -5.99
C LEU A 652 12.66 14.57 -5.10
N LEU A 653 12.56 15.78 -5.63
CA LEU A 653 12.68 17.03 -4.87
C LEU A 653 11.33 17.73 -4.63
N LEU A 654 10.24 17.31 -5.27
CA LEU A 654 8.96 18.01 -5.34
C LEU A 654 9.11 19.43 -5.97
N ASN A 655 9.84 19.53 -7.09
CA ASN A 655 10.10 20.80 -7.82
C ASN A 655 8.99 21.15 -8.81
#